data_bc399513f32fd89a72b8a11e1dfc0ac9
#
_entry.id   bc399513f32fd89a72b8a11e1dfc0ac9
#
_cell.length_a   1.000
_cell.length_b   1.000
_cell.length_c   1.000
_cell.angle_alpha   90.00
_cell.angle_beta   90.00
_cell.angle_gamma   90.00
#
_symmetry.space_group_name_H-M   'P 1'
#
loop_
_entity.id
_entity.type
_entity.pdbx_description
1 polymer ?
#
loop_
_entity_poly.entity_id
_entity_poly.type
_entity_poly.pdbx_seq_one_letter_code
_entity_poly.pdbx_strand_id
1 'polypeptide(L)'
;MDRHFWFGKWIGDDQLSERLDALPGLMDSVLTAPFPFDSMLEAADKLADDLAQDTAIKKLLLDKALETTARQDAEQMLEATAAMLRKEAMLQKLRSELGVSHPGIPCRRYPHRQFEAWYPVGCVVHVMPSNVFAVAALGLIEGLLVGNINIVKLSVRDSTFAALFAESLCTRDISGRLQNYMAVIRTSSADQNRMQALFAQADAISAWGGERAISAVRASAAEGTRVIAWGHKISFNYVAAECLDDAELRNKALDGAAKDVCRLDQQACSSPQTLFVEGGQAEAESFARDLAERLGHISPGIPGQLPDEAEQAEITTVLNVANAEESLGLTRVFEDKHSKRWRVILDKRPGLKPSPLFRTIFVKAIQRQNIVKTLRPMRTWLQTCGLACGLKSLAELSRAFLSAGVTRITRAGEMVDSYLGAPHDGVYALTQLARRVSIDGPPAAEGIGTITQLEGCMESAPTETPILKKKEFQARATAVKQAHLMFQSGGSSGQTVFSTFSWDDYHDQMRAAGHGLVAAGLDPARDCVMNLFFSGHMYGSFISFWSILESLRVRQVPMGMIQDQAEITDKILLTGSNVLIGLPSHLVPLLESNRTQLAGRIKKIFYGGERMTRAQYRFLTESCNVSVVRSAVYGSNDAGPMGYQCPYCKGTVHHLMTDLQTLEIVDMEEDIPVSEGEVGRLIFTSRARQYPEVTRYEIGDTGRWIGGKCACGRLDPRFELSGRTGDAFKAGGPFFNYRKFVNLLDEGLEYTGPVQVHVREEGNTILLELWLAEGHAITAEAAERVLREQYAELEISKEAALAFKFQVCLVPFERFKRVTASGKIKPVCDHRTEIA
;
A
#
# COMPACT_ATOMS: atom_id res chain seq x y z
N MET A 1 -27.46 -18.69 -30.49
CA MET A 1 -28.00 -18.68 -29.13
C MET A 1 -27.22 -17.68 -28.33
N ASP A 2 -27.89 -16.63 -27.84
CA ASP A 2 -27.23 -15.68 -26.97
C ASP A 2 -26.91 -16.35 -25.65
N ARG A 3 -25.61 -16.27 -25.24
CA ARG A 3 -25.14 -16.85 -23.99
C ARG A 3 -24.70 -15.71 -23.08
N HIS A 4 -25.06 -15.82 -21.80
CA HIS A 4 -24.67 -14.91 -20.72
C HIS A 4 -23.80 -15.64 -19.72
N PHE A 5 -22.83 -14.96 -19.15
CA PHE A 5 -22.12 -15.45 -17.96
C PHE A 5 -22.81 -14.88 -16.72
N TRP A 6 -23.39 -15.74 -15.90
CA TRP A 6 -24.20 -15.36 -14.76
C TRP A 6 -23.69 -16.02 -13.49
N PHE A 7 -22.96 -15.28 -12.69
CA PHE A 7 -22.44 -15.73 -11.40
C PHE A 7 -21.83 -17.14 -11.45
N GLY A 8 -20.82 -17.32 -12.29
CA GLY A 8 -20.09 -18.59 -12.46
C GLY A 8 -20.71 -19.60 -13.42
N LYS A 9 -21.85 -19.30 -14.04
CA LYS A 9 -22.55 -20.24 -14.96
C LYS A 9 -22.87 -19.57 -16.29
N TRP A 10 -22.75 -20.34 -17.35
CA TRP A 10 -23.26 -19.93 -18.65
C TRP A 10 -24.75 -20.26 -18.76
N ILE A 11 -25.57 -19.27 -19.13
CA ILE A 11 -27.00 -19.38 -19.27
C ILE A 11 -27.48 -18.93 -20.67
N GLY A 12 -28.65 -19.41 -21.11
CA GLY A 12 -29.32 -18.95 -22.31
C GLY A 12 -30.11 -17.66 -22.08
N ASP A 13 -30.49 -17.00 -23.17
CA ASP A 13 -31.32 -15.79 -23.16
C ASP A 13 -32.71 -16.01 -22.56
N ASP A 14 -33.25 -17.23 -22.74
CA ASP A 14 -34.52 -17.70 -22.19
C ASP A 14 -34.56 -17.72 -20.67
N GLN A 15 -33.40 -17.90 -20.01
CA GLN A 15 -33.27 -17.94 -18.55
C GLN A 15 -33.03 -16.58 -17.92
N LEU A 16 -32.63 -15.58 -18.71
CA LEU A 16 -32.13 -14.31 -18.16
C LEU A 16 -33.19 -13.57 -17.33
N SER A 17 -34.44 -13.51 -17.77
CA SER A 17 -35.51 -12.82 -17.05
C SER A 17 -35.77 -13.39 -15.67
N GLU A 18 -35.86 -14.72 -15.55
CA GLU A 18 -36.01 -15.42 -14.28
C GLU A 18 -34.82 -15.17 -13.34
N ARG A 19 -33.60 -15.09 -13.93
CA ARG A 19 -32.41 -14.80 -13.14
C ARG A 19 -32.34 -13.35 -12.63
N LEU A 20 -32.84 -12.41 -13.41
CA LEU A 20 -32.94 -11.00 -12.98
C LEU A 20 -33.97 -10.85 -11.83
N ASP A 21 -35.08 -11.57 -11.88
CA ASP A 21 -36.09 -11.57 -10.82
C ASP A 21 -35.54 -12.17 -9.50
N ALA A 22 -34.66 -13.17 -9.60
CA ALA A 22 -34.01 -13.80 -8.43
C ALA A 22 -32.79 -13.04 -7.90
N LEU A 23 -32.33 -11.99 -8.59
CA LEU A 23 -31.11 -11.26 -8.26
C LEU A 23 -31.12 -10.65 -6.84
N PRO A 24 -32.21 -10.03 -6.31
CA PRO A 24 -32.21 -9.46 -4.96
C PRO A 24 -31.82 -10.46 -3.88
N GLY A 25 -32.38 -11.67 -3.91
CA GLY A 25 -32.06 -12.71 -2.94
C GLY A 25 -30.61 -13.21 -3.03
N LEU A 26 -30.03 -13.22 -4.23
CA LEU A 26 -28.62 -13.51 -4.44
C LEU A 26 -27.75 -12.40 -3.84
N MET A 27 -28.07 -11.16 -4.11
CA MET A 27 -27.33 -9.99 -3.58
C MET A 27 -27.31 -9.98 -2.06
N ASP A 28 -28.44 -10.19 -1.41
CA ASP A 28 -28.54 -10.26 0.05
C ASP A 28 -27.59 -11.31 0.65
N SER A 29 -27.53 -12.47 0.04
CA SER A 29 -26.65 -13.54 0.51
C SER A 29 -25.15 -13.22 0.28
N VAL A 30 -24.83 -12.59 -0.84
CA VAL A 30 -23.44 -12.26 -1.21
C VAL A 30 -22.91 -11.12 -0.35
N LEU A 31 -23.70 -10.07 -0.14
CA LEU A 31 -23.31 -8.88 0.63
C LEU A 31 -23.18 -9.13 2.14
N THR A 32 -23.76 -10.21 2.66
CA THR A 32 -23.62 -10.59 4.08
C THR A 32 -22.24 -11.21 4.37
N ALA A 33 -21.55 -11.74 3.38
CA ALA A 33 -20.23 -12.36 3.55
C ALA A 33 -19.11 -11.39 3.18
N PRO A 34 -17.95 -11.42 3.86
CA PRO A 34 -16.80 -10.61 3.47
C PRO A 34 -16.38 -10.90 2.03
N PHE A 35 -16.04 -9.85 1.28
CA PHE A 35 -15.50 -10.00 -0.07
C PHE A 35 -14.15 -10.74 -0.05
N PRO A 36 -13.89 -11.71 -0.94
CA PRO A 36 -12.63 -12.46 -0.98
C PRO A 36 -11.51 -11.66 -1.66
N PHE A 37 -11.10 -10.57 -1.03
CA PHE A 37 -10.22 -9.55 -1.62
C PHE A 37 -8.85 -10.11 -2.04
N ASP A 38 -8.17 -10.83 -1.13
CA ASP A 38 -6.83 -11.36 -1.41
C ASP A 38 -6.88 -12.43 -2.51
N SER A 39 -7.90 -13.30 -2.48
CA SER A 39 -8.11 -14.32 -3.51
C SER A 39 -8.39 -13.69 -4.89
N MET A 40 -9.11 -12.56 -4.92
CA MET A 40 -9.35 -11.80 -6.14
C MET A 40 -8.04 -11.21 -6.70
N LEU A 41 -7.18 -10.63 -5.86
CA LEU A 41 -5.88 -10.10 -6.28
C LEU A 41 -4.99 -11.21 -6.84
N GLU A 42 -4.95 -12.36 -6.20
CA GLU A 42 -4.17 -13.51 -6.67
C GLU A 42 -4.73 -14.10 -7.98
N ALA A 43 -6.04 -14.19 -8.11
CA ALA A 43 -6.67 -14.67 -9.34
C ALA A 43 -6.39 -13.75 -10.53
N ALA A 44 -6.42 -12.43 -10.30
CA ALA A 44 -6.08 -11.44 -11.30
C ALA A 44 -4.59 -11.49 -11.70
N ASP A 45 -3.69 -11.62 -10.73
CA ASP A 45 -2.24 -11.70 -11.00
C ASP A 45 -1.87 -12.98 -11.78
N LYS A 46 -2.48 -14.13 -11.44
CA LYS A 46 -2.35 -15.37 -12.23
C LYS A 46 -2.88 -15.22 -13.66
N LEU A 47 -3.99 -14.49 -13.84
CA LEU A 47 -4.50 -14.21 -15.20
C LEU A 47 -3.53 -13.28 -15.94
N ALA A 48 -2.91 -12.33 -15.27
CA ALA A 48 -1.86 -11.48 -15.86
C ALA A 48 -0.66 -12.30 -16.36
N ASP A 49 -0.23 -13.31 -15.60
CA ASP A 49 0.82 -14.24 -16.04
C ASP A 49 0.42 -15.00 -17.32
N ASP A 50 -0.81 -15.51 -17.35
CA ASP A 50 -1.31 -16.21 -18.53
C ASP A 50 -1.41 -15.31 -19.77
N LEU A 51 -1.79 -14.03 -19.59
CA LEU A 51 -1.85 -13.07 -20.69
C LEU A 51 -0.46 -12.60 -21.16
N ALA A 52 0.54 -12.61 -20.28
CA ALA A 52 1.91 -12.28 -20.63
C ALA A 52 2.61 -13.38 -21.43
N GLN A 53 2.19 -14.64 -21.23
CA GLN A 53 2.75 -15.84 -21.86
C GLN A 53 1.88 -16.31 -23.04
N ASP A 54 2.41 -17.20 -23.88
CA ASP A 54 1.66 -17.79 -25.01
C ASP A 54 0.77 -18.97 -24.54
N THR A 55 -0.25 -18.67 -23.74
CA THR A 55 -1.17 -19.64 -23.16
C THR A 55 -2.42 -19.85 -24.00
N ALA A 56 -3.14 -20.92 -23.73
CA ALA A 56 -4.43 -21.20 -24.36
C ALA A 56 -5.47 -20.12 -24.08
N ILE A 57 -5.46 -19.54 -22.86
CA ILE A 57 -6.40 -18.47 -22.49
C ILE A 57 -6.08 -17.16 -23.20
N LYS A 58 -4.79 -16.81 -23.36
CA LYS A 58 -4.40 -15.64 -24.17
C LYS A 58 -4.89 -15.76 -25.60
N LYS A 59 -4.69 -16.94 -26.22
CA LYS A 59 -5.17 -17.19 -27.59
C LYS A 59 -6.68 -17.05 -27.69
N LEU A 60 -7.40 -17.65 -26.74
CA LEU A 60 -8.87 -17.58 -26.71
C LEU A 60 -9.38 -16.13 -26.58
N LEU A 61 -8.82 -15.36 -25.65
CA LEU A 61 -9.21 -13.97 -25.44
C LEU A 61 -8.79 -13.08 -26.61
N LEU A 62 -7.62 -13.33 -27.22
CA LEU A 62 -7.19 -12.62 -28.44
C LEU A 62 -8.13 -12.92 -29.61
N ASP A 63 -8.50 -14.17 -29.85
CA ASP A 63 -9.44 -14.53 -30.91
C ASP A 63 -10.78 -13.80 -30.76
N LYS A 64 -11.26 -13.64 -29.51
CA LYS A 64 -12.48 -12.89 -29.24
C LYS A 64 -12.32 -11.37 -29.36
N ALA A 65 -11.17 -10.85 -29.07
CA ALA A 65 -10.85 -9.43 -29.29
C ALA A 65 -10.79 -9.11 -30.80
N LEU A 66 -10.26 -10.03 -31.61
CA LEU A 66 -10.15 -9.88 -33.04
C LEU A 66 -11.50 -9.88 -33.79
N GLU A 67 -12.60 -10.29 -33.14
CA GLU A 67 -13.96 -10.19 -33.70
C GLU A 67 -14.38 -8.71 -33.90
N THR A 68 -13.77 -7.77 -33.12
CA THR A 68 -14.19 -6.35 -33.11
C THR A 68 -13.02 -5.37 -33.27
N THR A 69 -11.78 -5.85 -33.25
CA THR A 69 -10.58 -4.98 -33.15
C THR A 69 -9.46 -5.50 -34.04
N ALA A 70 -8.68 -4.61 -34.64
CA ALA A 70 -7.52 -5.00 -35.44
C ALA A 70 -6.45 -5.69 -34.56
N ARG A 71 -5.69 -6.64 -35.15
CA ARG A 71 -4.75 -7.49 -34.39
C ARG A 71 -3.75 -6.71 -33.53
N GLN A 72 -3.11 -5.70 -34.08
CA GLN A 72 -2.11 -4.93 -33.39
C GLN A 72 -2.70 -4.21 -32.16
N ASP A 73 -3.88 -3.62 -32.32
CA ASP A 73 -4.57 -2.92 -31.23
C ASP A 73 -5.07 -3.92 -30.19
N ALA A 74 -5.58 -5.08 -30.63
CA ALA A 74 -6.03 -6.15 -29.74
C ALA A 74 -4.88 -6.71 -28.87
N GLU A 75 -3.71 -6.94 -29.47
CA GLU A 75 -2.51 -7.40 -28.75
C GLU A 75 -2.03 -6.34 -27.75
N GLN A 76 -1.98 -5.07 -28.15
CA GLN A 76 -1.59 -3.96 -27.26
C GLN A 76 -2.58 -3.77 -26.10
N MET A 77 -3.89 -3.88 -26.36
CA MET A 77 -4.91 -3.77 -25.32
C MET A 77 -4.86 -4.95 -24.34
N LEU A 78 -4.57 -6.17 -24.81
CA LEU A 78 -4.38 -7.33 -23.93
C LEU A 78 -3.13 -7.20 -23.06
N GLU A 79 -2.05 -6.66 -23.61
CA GLU A 79 -0.82 -6.39 -22.86
C GLU A 79 -1.08 -5.32 -21.77
N ALA A 80 -1.79 -4.25 -22.10
CA ALA A 80 -2.20 -3.24 -21.13
C ALA A 80 -3.13 -3.83 -20.04
N THR A 81 -4.05 -4.73 -20.45
CA THR A 81 -4.93 -5.44 -19.52
C THR A 81 -4.11 -6.33 -18.57
N ALA A 82 -3.13 -7.09 -19.08
CA ALA A 82 -2.24 -7.90 -18.26
C ALA A 82 -1.46 -7.04 -17.26
N ALA A 83 -0.93 -5.89 -17.68
CA ALA A 83 -0.21 -4.96 -16.79
C ALA A 83 -1.13 -4.42 -15.66
N MET A 84 -2.38 -4.10 -15.98
CA MET A 84 -3.39 -3.63 -15.01
C MET A 84 -3.76 -4.70 -13.97
N LEU A 85 -3.77 -5.98 -14.36
CA LEU A 85 -4.13 -7.10 -13.50
C LEU A 85 -3.04 -7.49 -12.51
N ARG A 86 -1.82 -6.96 -12.63
CA ARG A 86 -0.75 -7.23 -11.66
C ARG A 86 -1.18 -6.80 -10.26
N LYS A 87 -0.95 -7.66 -9.28
CA LYS A 87 -1.28 -7.40 -7.87
C LYS A 87 -0.73 -6.05 -7.40
N GLU A 88 0.52 -5.75 -7.72
CA GLU A 88 1.16 -4.46 -7.40
C GLU A 88 0.45 -3.28 -8.05
N ALA A 89 0.07 -3.43 -9.32
CA ALA A 89 -0.62 -2.40 -10.07
C ALA A 89 -1.99 -2.07 -9.46
N MET A 90 -2.75 -3.10 -9.07
CA MET A 90 -4.04 -2.96 -8.41
C MET A 90 -3.91 -2.32 -7.03
N LEU A 91 -2.94 -2.74 -6.22
CA LEU A 91 -2.66 -2.13 -4.92
C LEU A 91 -2.20 -0.68 -5.06
N GLN A 92 -1.38 -0.37 -6.05
CA GLN A 92 -0.98 1.01 -6.34
C GLN A 92 -2.18 1.88 -6.73
N LYS A 93 -3.09 1.37 -7.57
CA LYS A 93 -4.33 2.06 -7.94
C LYS A 93 -5.20 2.36 -6.71
N LEU A 94 -5.39 1.39 -5.82
CA LEU A 94 -6.12 1.57 -4.56
C LEU A 94 -5.49 2.65 -3.67
N ARG A 95 -4.18 2.65 -3.53
CA ARG A 95 -3.45 3.66 -2.75
C ARG A 95 -3.58 5.05 -3.36
N SER A 96 -3.43 5.15 -4.68
CA SER A 96 -3.51 6.42 -5.40
C SER A 96 -4.92 7.02 -5.33
N GLU A 97 -5.97 6.21 -5.48
CA GLU A 97 -7.33 6.69 -5.59
C GLU A 97 -8.07 6.74 -4.25
N LEU A 98 -7.82 5.79 -3.33
CA LEU A 98 -8.54 5.67 -2.06
C LEU A 98 -7.66 5.92 -0.83
N GLY A 99 -6.34 5.95 -1.00
CA GLY A 99 -5.37 6.10 0.10
C GLY A 99 -5.31 4.88 1.03
N VAL A 100 -5.72 3.69 0.55
CA VAL A 100 -5.70 2.43 1.30
C VAL A 100 -5.29 1.28 0.39
N SER A 101 -4.73 0.22 0.97
CA SER A 101 -4.40 -1.00 0.24
C SER A 101 -5.54 -2.02 0.28
N HIS A 102 -6.37 -2.00 1.32
CA HIS A 102 -7.51 -2.91 1.52
C HIS A 102 -8.77 -2.09 1.81
N PRO A 103 -9.61 -1.84 0.81
CA PRO A 103 -10.93 -1.27 1.04
C PRO A 103 -11.83 -2.27 1.77
N GLY A 104 -12.87 -1.80 2.44
CA GLY A 104 -13.79 -2.65 3.21
C GLY A 104 -13.32 -2.94 4.64
N ILE A 105 -12.08 -2.68 5.00
CA ILE A 105 -11.57 -2.84 6.37
C ILE A 105 -11.64 -1.49 7.08
N PRO A 106 -12.55 -1.31 8.05
CA PRO A 106 -12.61 -0.10 8.85
C PRO A 106 -11.37 0.04 9.73
N CYS A 107 -10.56 1.04 9.43
CA CYS A 107 -9.33 1.36 10.14
C CYS A 107 -9.51 2.66 10.95
N ARG A 108 -8.96 2.67 12.18
CA ARG A 108 -8.99 3.87 13.02
C ARG A 108 -8.15 4.99 12.44
N ARG A 109 -8.71 6.20 12.45
CA ARG A 109 -8.03 7.42 12.00
C ARG A 109 -7.78 8.38 13.16
N TYR A 110 -6.57 8.88 13.26
CA TYR A 110 -6.20 9.91 14.21
C TYR A 110 -6.15 11.29 13.52
N PRO A 111 -6.53 12.39 14.21
CA PRO A 111 -6.86 12.48 15.65
C PRO A 111 -8.31 12.16 16.01
N HIS A 112 -9.20 11.91 15.05
CA HIS A 112 -10.65 11.84 15.28
C HIS A 112 -11.11 10.56 15.99
N ARG A 113 -10.25 9.53 16.04
CA ARG A 113 -10.50 8.25 16.73
C ARG A 113 -11.65 7.38 16.16
N GLN A 114 -12.33 7.80 15.08
CA GLN A 114 -13.30 6.97 14.38
C GLN A 114 -12.63 5.91 13.52
N PHE A 115 -13.32 4.79 13.32
CA PHE A 115 -12.98 3.88 12.26
C PHE A 115 -13.59 4.38 10.95
N GLU A 116 -12.81 4.37 9.89
CA GLU A 116 -13.25 4.73 8.56
C GLU A 116 -12.85 3.68 7.54
N ALA A 117 -13.71 3.47 6.55
CA ALA A 117 -13.41 2.60 5.41
C ALA A 117 -13.97 3.18 4.11
N TRP A 118 -13.44 2.67 3.01
CA TRP A 118 -14.12 2.70 1.74
C TRP A 118 -14.93 1.41 1.62
N TYR A 119 -16.22 1.52 1.43
CA TYR A 119 -17.13 0.38 1.34
C TYR A 119 -17.76 0.33 -0.05
N PRO A 120 -18.07 -0.86 -0.61
CA PRO A 120 -18.72 -0.95 -1.90
C PRO A 120 -20.03 -0.18 -1.91
N VAL A 121 -20.42 0.36 -3.06
CA VAL A 121 -21.78 0.91 -3.22
C VAL A 121 -22.81 -0.20 -3.15
N GLY A 122 -22.51 -1.40 -3.65
CA GLY A 122 -23.38 -2.57 -3.65
C GLY A 122 -23.33 -3.26 -5.01
N CYS A 123 -24.45 -3.25 -5.74
CA CYS A 123 -24.53 -3.76 -7.11
C CYS A 123 -24.24 -2.64 -8.11
N VAL A 124 -23.26 -2.86 -8.98
CA VAL A 124 -22.91 -1.94 -10.05
C VAL A 124 -23.27 -2.54 -11.39
N VAL A 125 -24.11 -1.85 -12.13
CA VAL A 125 -24.39 -2.19 -13.53
C VAL A 125 -23.49 -1.37 -14.42
N HIS A 126 -22.60 -2.03 -15.17
CA HIS A 126 -21.72 -1.43 -16.14
C HIS A 126 -22.32 -1.48 -17.54
N VAL A 127 -22.77 -0.37 -18.08
CA VAL A 127 -23.24 -0.23 -19.45
C VAL A 127 -22.05 0.12 -20.32
N MET A 128 -21.56 -0.86 -21.10
CA MET A 128 -20.30 -0.76 -21.83
C MET A 128 -20.49 -0.34 -23.29
N PRO A 129 -19.51 0.34 -23.91
CA PRO A 129 -19.51 0.66 -25.31
C PRO A 129 -19.15 -0.59 -26.13
N SER A 130 -19.62 -0.66 -27.37
CA SER A 130 -19.44 -1.83 -28.24
C SER A 130 -18.09 -1.87 -28.96
N ASN A 131 -17.31 -0.80 -28.92
CA ASN A 131 -16.12 -0.64 -29.76
C ASN A 131 -14.78 -0.93 -29.06
N VAL A 132 -14.76 -1.11 -27.73
CA VAL A 132 -13.51 -1.31 -26.96
C VAL A 132 -13.71 -2.39 -25.89
N PHE A 133 -13.31 -3.61 -26.18
CA PHE A 133 -13.44 -4.75 -25.26
C PHE A 133 -12.71 -4.58 -23.92
N ALA A 134 -11.56 -3.89 -23.92
CA ALA A 134 -10.74 -3.66 -22.73
C ALA A 134 -11.46 -2.82 -21.66
N VAL A 135 -12.41 -1.95 -22.05
CA VAL A 135 -13.18 -1.12 -21.10
C VAL A 135 -14.07 -1.98 -20.21
N ALA A 136 -14.61 -3.09 -20.74
CA ALA A 136 -15.41 -4.03 -19.95
C ALA A 136 -14.57 -4.76 -18.89
N ALA A 137 -13.35 -5.17 -19.24
CA ALA A 137 -12.40 -5.74 -18.28
C ALA A 137 -11.99 -4.72 -17.21
N LEU A 138 -11.69 -3.49 -17.59
CA LEU A 138 -11.35 -2.40 -16.67
C LEU A 138 -12.49 -2.14 -15.68
N GLY A 139 -13.72 -1.92 -16.17
CA GLY A 139 -14.86 -1.65 -15.30
C GLY A 139 -15.16 -2.80 -14.34
N LEU A 140 -15.02 -4.05 -14.79
CA LEU A 140 -15.17 -5.21 -13.93
C LEU A 140 -14.13 -5.24 -12.82
N ILE A 141 -12.85 -5.06 -13.14
CA ILE A 141 -11.77 -5.06 -12.15
C ILE A 141 -11.90 -3.89 -11.18
N GLU A 142 -12.23 -2.69 -11.64
CA GLU A 142 -12.45 -1.53 -10.77
C GLU A 142 -13.61 -1.75 -9.79
N GLY A 143 -14.69 -2.37 -10.26
CA GLY A 143 -15.82 -2.74 -9.39
C GLY A 143 -15.44 -3.80 -8.36
N LEU A 144 -14.65 -4.82 -8.74
CA LEU A 144 -14.15 -5.85 -7.83
C LEU A 144 -13.15 -5.31 -6.82
N LEU A 145 -12.25 -4.38 -7.22
CA LEU A 145 -11.26 -3.78 -6.32
C LEU A 145 -11.87 -3.11 -5.08
N VAL A 146 -13.10 -2.69 -5.18
CA VAL A 146 -13.83 -2.11 -4.04
C VAL A 146 -14.91 -3.05 -3.46
N GLY A 147 -15.01 -4.27 -3.98
CA GLY A 147 -15.89 -5.33 -3.44
C GLY A 147 -17.35 -5.26 -3.91
N ASN A 148 -17.64 -4.59 -5.03
CA ASN A 148 -19.00 -4.56 -5.57
C ASN A 148 -19.40 -5.88 -6.26
N ILE A 149 -20.69 -6.15 -6.28
CA ILE A 149 -21.30 -7.05 -7.25
C ILE A 149 -21.37 -6.33 -8.59
N ASN A 150 -20.88 -6.95 -9.66
CA ASN A 150 -20.71 -6.30 -10.96
C ASN A 150 -21.52 -7.02 -12.02
N ILE A 151 -22.40 -6.31 -12.71
CA ILE A 151 -23.17 -6.81 -13.85
C ILE A 151 -22.75 -5.99 -15.07
N VAL A 152 -21.97 -6.62 -15.95
CA VAL A 152 -21.53 -5.98 -17.20
C VAL A 152 -22.59 -6.21 -18.27
N LYS A 153 -23.22 -5.13 -18.71
CA LYS A 153 -24.18 -5.11 -19.80
C LYS A 153 -23.49 -4.74 -21.11
N LEU A 154 -23.49 -5.66 -22.05
CA LEU A 154 -22.96 -5.51 -23.40
C LEU A 154 -24.09 -5.42 -24.44
N SER A 155 -23.79 -4.91 -25.63
CA SER A 155 -24.65 -4.99 -26.79
C SER A 155 -24.76 -6.46 -27.29
N VAL A 156 -25.85 -6.78 -27.97
CA VAL A 156 -26.04 -8.10 -28.61
C VAL A 156 -24.95 -8.40 -29.65
N ARG A 157 -24.37 -7.35 -30.26
CA ARG A 157 -23.32 -7.45 -31.27
C ARG A 157 -21.91 -7.63 -30.69
N ASP A 158 -21.72 -7.42 -29.39
CA ASP A 158 -20.41 -7.53 -28.77
C ASP A 158 -19.91 -8.96 -28.71
N SER A 159 -18.59 -9.13 -28.73
CA SER A 159 -17.97 -10.44 -28.60
C SER A 159 -18.19 -11.02 -27.18
N THR A 160 -17.87 -12.29 -27.00
CA THR A 160 -17.93 -12.96 -25.69
C THR A 160 -16.69 -12.70 -24.84
N PHE A 161 -15.82 -11.79 -25.23
CA PHE A 161 -14.56 -11.48 -24.52
C PHE A 161 -14.76 -11.23 -23.03
N ALA A 162 -15.63 -10.31 -22.64
CA ALA A 162 -15.83 -9.94 -21.25
C ALA A 162 -16.38 -11.12 -20.41
N ALA A 163 -17.23 -11.96 -20.98
CA ALA A 163 -17.75 -13.15 -20.30
C ALA A 163 -16.66 -14.20 -20.07
N LEU A 164 -15.81 -14.45 -21.06
CA LEU A 164 -14.66 -15.34 -20.94
C LEU A 164 -13.59 -14.80 -20.00
N PHE A 165 -13.40 -13.49 -19.98
CA PHE A 165 -12.52 -12.83 -19.04
C PHE A 165 -13.01 -13.03 -17.59
N ALA A 166 -14.30 -12.81 -17.31
CA ALA A 166 -14.89 -13.06 -16.00
C ALA A 166 -14.79 -14.54 -15.59
N GLU A 167 -15.07 -15.48 -16.50
CA GLU A 167 -14.89 -16.91 -16.28
C GLU A 167 -13.42 -17.25 -15.95
N SER A 168 -12.48 -16.63 -16.66
CA SER A 168 -11.05 -16.83 -16.44
C SER A 168 -10.58 -16.38 -15.06
N LEU A 169 -11.16 -15.31 -14.51
CA LEU A 169 -10.94 -14.90 -13.11
C LEU A 169 -11.52 -15.92 -12.14
N CYS A 170 -12.77 -16.38 -12.37
CA CYS A 170 -13.41 -17.37 -11.50
C CYS A 170 -12.64 -18.69 -11.42
N THR A 171 -12.09 -19.15 -12.53
CA THR A 171 -11.33 -20.43 -12.57
C THR A 171 -10.00 -20.36 -11.83
N ARG A 172 -9.47 -19.16 -11.55
CA ARG A 172 -8.23 -18.91 -10.80
C ARG A 172 -8.46 -18.55 -9.35
N ASP A 173 -9.69 -18.28 -8.97
CA ASP A 173 -10.08 -17.97 -7.61
C ASP A 173 -10.08 -19.23 -6.74
N ILE A 174 -9.13 -19.33 -5.84
CA ILE A 174 -9.00 -20.46 -4.89
C ILE A 174 -10.13 -20.50 -3.86
N SER A 175 -10.77 -19.35 -3.58
CA SER A 175 -11.88 -19.26 -2.63
C SER A 175 -13.19 -19.83 -3.19
N GLY A 176 -13.32 -19.92 -4.51
CA GLY A 176 -14.55 -20.27 -5.21
C GLY A 176 -15.70 -19.26 -5.02
N ARG A 177 -15.44 -18.10 -4.41
CA ARG A 177 -16.46 -17.12 -4.05
C ARG A 177 -16.53 -15.94 -5.00
N LEU A 178 -15.46 -15.67 -5.76
CA LEU A 178 -15.39 -14.54 -6.68
C LEU A 178 -16.47 -14.61 -7.77
N GLN A 179 -16.86 -15.80 -8.18
CA GLN A 179 -17.97 -16.00 -9.13
C GLN A 179 -19.27 -15.31 -8.69
N ASN A 180 -19.53 -15.16 -7.40
CA ASN A 180 -20.75 -14.55 -6.87
C ASN A 180 -20.76 -13.01 -7.04
N TYR A 181 -19.71 -12.42 -7.56
CA TYR A 181 -19.57 -10.98 -7.72
C TYR A 181 -19.56 -10.52 -9.18
N MET A 182 -19.76 -11.43 -10.14
CA MET A 182 -19.64 -11.12 -11.56
C MET A 182 -20.74 -11.75 -12.41
N ALA A 183 -21.39 -10.91 -13.21
CA ALA A 183 -22.23 -11.35 -14.31
C ALA A 183 -21.91 -10.51 -15.55
N VAL A 184 -21.98 -11.14 -16.73
CA VAL A 184 -21.84 -10.49 -18.03
C VAL A 184 -23.03 -10.86 -18.90
N ILE A 185 -23.84 -9.87 -19.25
CA ILE A 185 -25.06 -10.09 -20.03
C ILE A 185 -25.00 -9.32 -21.37
N ARG A 186 -25.53 -9.93 -22.41
CA ARG A 186 -25.65 -9.34 -23.72
C ARG A 186 -27.14 -9.10 -24.02
N THR A 187 -27.54 -7.85 -24.03
CA THR A 187 -28.95 -7.49 -24.28
C THR A 187 -29.06 -6.18 -25.03
N SER A 188 -30.11 -6.05 -25.81
CA SER A 188 -30.41 -4.83 -26.55
C SER A 188 -30.82 -3.72 -25.58
N SER A 189 -30.29 -2.51 -25.80
CA SER A 189 -30.75 -1.31 -25.09
C SER A 189 -32.20 -0.90 -25.48
N ALA A 190 -32.73 -1.49 -26.56
CA ALA A 190 -34.11 -1.29 -26.96
C ALA A 190 -35.09 -2.17 -26.17
N ASP A 191 -34.62 -3.23 -25.49
CA ASP A 191 -35.45 -4.03 -24.59
C ASP A 191 -35.66 -3.27 -23.26
N GLN A 192 -36.67 -2.43 -23.26
CA GLN A 192 -36.99 -1.56 -22.13
C GLN A 192 -37.31 -2.34 -20.85
N ASN A 193 -37.97 -3.48 -20.99
CA ASN A 193 -38.36 -4.27 -19.80
C ASN A 193 -37.13 -4.86 -19.10
N ARG A 194 -36.21 -5.46 -19.87
CA ARG A 194 -34.96 -5.98 -19.31
C ARG A 194 -34.05 -4.89 -18.75
N MET A 195 -33.96 -3.77 -19.46
CA MET A 195 -33.17 -2.63 -18.97
C MET A 195 -33.74 -2.08 -17.66
N GLN A 196 -35.06 -1.96 -17.55
CA GLN A 196 -35.71 -1.49 -16.33
C GLN A 196 -35.52 -2.50 -15.18
N ALA A 197 -35.71 -3.81 -15.42
CA ALA A 197 -35.47 -4.85 -14.42
C ALA A 197 -34.01 -4.83 -13.91
N LEU A 198 -33.06 -4.66 -14.83
CA LEU A 198 -31.64 -4.58 -14.49
C LEU A 198 -31.31 -3.34 -13.66
N PHE A 199 -31.78 -2.16 -14.08
CA PHE A 199 -31.49 -0.90 -13.40
C PHE A 199 -32.21 -0.75 -12.04
N ALA A 200 -33.34 -1.40 -11.86
CA ALA A 200 -34.04 -1.44 -10.57
C ALA A 200 -33.22 -2.11 -9.46
N GLN A 201 -32.26 -2.97 -9.82
CA GLN A 201 -31.39 -3.65 -8.86
C GLN A 201 -30.06 -2.96 -8.63
N ALA A 202 -29.76 -1.87 -9.34
CA ALA A 202 -28.48 -1.20 -9.32
C ALA A 202 -28.39 -0.14 -8.21
N ASP A 203 -27.38 -0.27 -7.33
CA ASP A 203 -26.97 0.81 -6.43
C ASP A 203 -26.19 1.89 -7.19
N ALA A 204 -25.46 1.48 -8.23
CA ALA A 204 -24.80 2.39 -9.16
C ALA A 204 -24.87 1.88 -10.59
N ILE A 205 -24.93 2.81 -11.55
CA ILE A 205 -24.83 2.51 -12.97
C ILE A 205 -23.64 3.24 -13.55
N SER A 206 -22.62 2.51 -13.97
CA SER A 206 -21.45 3.03 -14.68
C SER A 206 -21.69 2.94 -16.17
N ALA A 207 -22.01 4.07 -16.80
CA ALA A 207 -22.44 4.11 -18.19
C ALA A 207 -21.43 4.80 -19.10
N TRP A 208 -20.97 4.08 -20.11
CA TRP A 208 -20.09 4.55 -21.17
C TRP A 208 -20.91 4.78 -22.46
N GLY A 209 -20.75 5.93 -23.07
CA GLY A 209 -21.41 6.18 -24.35
C GLY A 209 -21.69 7.65 -24.62
N GLY A 210 -22.34 7.88 -25.76
CA GLY A 210 -22.73 9.20 -26.18
C GLY A 210 -23.83 9.81 -25.32
N GLU A 211 -24.07 11.12 -25.53
CA GLU A 211 -24.97 11.94 -24.73
C GLU A 211 -26.40 11.34 -24.67
N ARG A 212 -26.87 10.78 -25.79
CA ARG A 212 -28.18 10.11 -25.87
C ARG A 212 -28.24 8.88 -24.97
N ALA A 213 -27.17 8.04 -24.98
CA ALA A 213 -27.11 6.83 -24.17
C ALA A 213 -27.07 7.18 -22.68
N ILE A 214 -26.24 8.14 -22.30
CA ILE A 214 -26.13 8.62 -20.91
C ILE A 214 -27.47 9.22 -20.44
N SER A 215 -28.12 10.02 -21.26
CA SER A 215 -29.44 10.60 -20.94
C SER A 215 -30.52 9.52 -20.77
N ALA A 216 -30.51 8.49 -21.62
CA ALA A 216 -31.41 7.35 -21.49
C ALA A 216 -31.17 6.57 -20.20
N VAL A 217 -29.91 6.32 -19.83
CA VAL A 217 -29.56 5.68 -18.55
C VAL A 217 -30.06 6.52 -17.36
N ARG A 218 -29.82 7.82 -17.38
CA ARG A 218 -30.30 8.72 -16.31
C ARG A 218 -31.81 8.72 -16.17
N ALA A 219 -32.53 8.68 -17.29
CA ALA A 219 -33.99 8.67 -17.28
C ALA A 219 -34.57 7.33 -16.79
N SER A 220 -33.81 6.24 -16.93
CA SER A 220 -34.23 4.88 -16.54
C SER A 220 -33.70 4.45 -15.17
N ALA A 221 -32.75 5.20 -14.60
CA ALA A 221 -32.21 4.91 -13.26
C ALA A 221 -33.29 5.16 -12.19
N ALA A 222 -33.35 4.28 -11.19
CA ALA A 222 -34.21 4.46 -10.03
C ALA A 222 -33.77 5.68 -9.19
N GLU A 223 -34.68 6.25 -8.43
CA GLU A 223 -34.37 7.32 -7.50
C GLU A 223 -33.35 6.83 -6.45
N GLY A 224 -32.29 7.61 -6.25
CA GLY A 224 -31.18 7.24 -5.34
C GLY A 224 -30.06 6.45 -5.99
N THR A 225 -30.24 5.85 -7.18
CA THR A 225 -29.18 5.15 -7.90
C THR A 225 -28.09 6.13 -8.34
N ARG A 226 -26.83 5.82 -8.03
CA ARG A 226 -25.69 6.62 -8.47
C ARG A 226 -25.41 6.40 -9.96
N VAL A 227 -25.54 7.43 -10.80
CA VAL A 227 -25.19 7.35 -12.22
C VAL A 227 -23.79 7.93 -12.45
N ILE A 228 -22.84 7.07 -12.81
CA ILE A 228 -21.44 7.41 -13.16
C ILE A 228 -21.39 7.47 -14.67
N ALA A 229 -21.27 8.67 -15.21
CA ALA A 229 -21.38 8.90 -16.65
C ALA A 229 -20.00 9.15 -17.25
N TRP A 230 -19.56 8.24 -18.10
CA TRP A 230 -18.35 8.34 -18.94
C TRP A 230 -18.78 8.74 -20.34
N GLY A 231 -19.10 10.01 -20.51
CA GLY A 231 -19.63 10.56 -21.75
C GLY A 231 -18.58 10.94 -22.77
N HIS A 232 -19.03 11.41 -23.92
CA HIS A 232 -18.13 11.96 -24.93
C HIS A 232 -17.30 13.10 -24.36
N LYS A 233 -16.02 13.08 -24.68
CA LYS A 233 -15.08 14.15 -24.33
C LYS A 233 -14.43 14.69 -25.60
N ILE A 234 -13.94 15.90 -25.48
CA ILE A 234 -13.21 16.57 -26.55
C ILE A 234 -11.88 17.07 -25.97
N SER A 235 -10.82 16.71 -26.64
CA SER A 235 -9.46 17.07 -26.33
C SER A 235 -8.82 17.91 -27.41
N PHE A 236 -7.78 18.64 -27.11
CA PHE A 236 -7.14 19.55 -28.04
C PHE A 236 -5.64 19.69 -27.75
N ASN A 237 -4.87 20.04 -28.79
CA ASN A 237 -3.50 20.52 -28.63
C ASN A 237 -3.48 22.04 -28.48
N TYR A 238 -2.48 22.56 -27.79
CA TYR A 238 -2.19 23.99 -27.70
C TYR A 238 -0.70 24.23 -27.88
N VAL A 239 -0.35 25.15 -28.76
CA VAL A 239 1.02 25.57 -29.06
C VAL A 239 1.19 27.02 -28.61
N ALA A 240 2.03 27.26 -27.63
CA ALA A 240 2.30 28.58 -27.08
C ALA A 240 3.17 29.42 -28.06
N ALA A 241 3.07 30.74 -27.97
CA ALA A 241 3.74 31.67 -28.89
C ALA A 241 5.26 31.45 -28.90
N GLU A 242 5.87 31.22 -27.76
CA GLU A 242 7.32 30.99 -27.70
C GLU A 242 7.78 29.71 -28.44
N CYS A 243 6.89 28.76 -28.67
CA CYS A 243 7.20 27.59 -29.50
C CYS A 243 7.18 27.90 -31.00
N LEU A 244 6.66 29.04 -31.38
CA LEU A 244 6.66 29.47 -32.80
C LEU A 244 7.95 30.17 -33.18
N ASP A 245 8.56 30.85 -32.21
CA ASP A 245 9.78 31.65 -32.41
C ASP A 245 11.08 30.83 -32.25
N ASP A 246 11.03 29.72 -31.50
CA ASP A 246 12.15 28.82 -31.32
C ASP A 246 12.01 27.58 -32.22
N ALA A 247 12.97 27.37 -33.09
CA ALA A 247 12.93 26.28 -34.09
C ALA A 247 12.95 24.88 -33.43
N GLU A 248 13.62 24.68 -32.32
CA GLU A 248 13.66 23.40 -31.62
C GLU A 248 12.33 23.11 -30.95
N LEU A 249 11.76 24.08 -30.25
CA LEU A 249 10.45 23.96 -29.62
C LEU A 249 9.35 23.78 -30.64
N ARG A 250 9.43 24.50 -31.77
CA ARG A 250 8.48 24.37 -32.90
C ARG A 250 8.50 22.96 -33.48
N ASN A 251 9.69 22.40 -33.75
CA ASN A 251 9.80 21.03 -34.23
C ASN A 251 9.24 20.00 -33.22
N LYS A 252 9.53 20.14 -31.94
CA LYS A 252 8.96 19.29 -30.90
C LYS A 252 7.43 19.38 -30.84
N ALA A 253 6.88 20.57 -30.96
CA ALA A 253 5.43 20.79 -30.99
C ALA A 253 4.78 20.14 -32.21
N LEU A 254 5.40 20.26 -33.39
CA LEU A 254 4.94 19.63 -34.63
C LEU A 254 4.97 18.12 -34.56
N ASP A 255 6.09 17.54 -34.08
CA ASP A 255 6.24 16.09 -33.86
C ASP A 255 5.21 15.57 -32.87
N GLY A 256 5.04 16.27 -31.76
CA GLY A 256 4.06 15.92 -30.74
C GLY A 256 2.64 15.95 -31.29
N ALA A 257 2.24 17.04 -31.91
CA ALA A 257 0.92 17.18 -32.49
C ALA A 257 0.63 16.12 -33.58
N ALA A 258 1.59 15.86 -34.46
CA ALA A 258 1.44 14.84 -35.49
C ALA A 258 1.32 13.44 -34.92
N LYS A 259 2.10 13.12 -33.86
CA LYS A 259 2.00 11.85 -33.14
C LYS A 259 0.63 11.70 -32.48
N ASP A 260 0.13 12.71 -31.78
CA ASP A 260 -1.19 12.69 -31.11
C ASP A 260 -2.34 12.51 -32.10
N VAL A 261 -2.24 13.11 -33.29
CA VAL A 261 -3.22 12.96 -34.36
C VAL A 261 -3.21 11.54 -34.95
N CYS A 262 -2.03 10.93 -35.09
CA CYS A 262 -1.90 9.63 -35.75
C CYS A 262 -2.20 8.45 -34.80
N ARG A 263 -1.97 8.61 -33.51
CA ARG A 263 -2.18 7.51 -32.53
C ARG A 263 -3.67 7.20 -32.42
N LEU A 264 -4.00 5.90 -32.55
CA LEU A 264 -5.35 5.36 -32.47
C LEU A 264 -6.34 6.09 -33.41
N ASP A 265 -5.87 6.69 -34.53
CA ASP A 265 -6.66 7.46 -35.49
C ASP A 265 -7.62 8.49 -34.84
N GLN A 266 -7.18 9.09 -33.71
CA GLN A 266 -7.97 10.01 -32.87
C GLN A 266 -9.18 9.37 -32.17
N GLN A 267 -9.28 8.03 -32.11
CA GLN A 267 -10.44 7.34 -31.50
C GLN A 267 -10.44 7.40 -29.98
N ALA A 268 -9.31 7.76 -29.32
CA ALA A 268 -9.28 7.95 -27.88
C ALA A 268 -9.92 9.28 -27.48
N CYS A 269 -10.64 9.30 -26.37
CA CYS A 269 -11.25 10.53 -25.80
C CYS A 269 -10.20 11.61 -25.48
N SER A 270 -8.95 11.22 -25.25
CA SER A 270 -7.81 12.11 -25.05
C SER A 270 -7.13 12.59 -26.33
N SER A 271 -7.49 12.06 -27.50
CA SER A 271 -6.91 12.49 -28.78
C SER A 271 -7.36 13.89 -29.17
N PRO A 272 -6.50 14.71 -29.79
CA PRO A 272 -6.84 16.08 -30.13
C PRO A 272 -7.77 16.16 -31.35
N GLN A 273 -8.83 16.92 -31.26
CA GLN A 273 -9.74 17.19 -32.35
C GLN A 273 -9.54 18.59 -32.94
N THR A 274 -9.02 19.51 -32.13
CA THR A 274 -8.59 20.84 -32.54
C THR A 274 -7.17 21.10 -32.03
N LEU A 275 -6.39 21.84 -32.80
CA LEU A 275 -5.11 22.37 -32.37
C LEU A 275 -5.20 23.91 -32.37
N PHE A 276 -4.95 24.49 -31.21
CA PHE A 276 -4.86 25.93 -31.07
C PHE A 276 -3.41 26.41 -31.18
N VAL A 277 -3.17 27.40 -31.99
CA VAL A 277 -1.90 28.11 -32.13
C VAL A 277 -2.05 29.48 -31.47
N GLU A 278 -1.20 29.77 -30.51
CA GLU A 278 -1.19 31.06 -29.84
C GLU A 278 -0.65 32.13 -30.79
N GLY A 279 -1.48 33.08 -31.14
CA GLY A 279 -1.12 34.12 -32.08
C GLY A 279 -2.29 34.52 -32.99
N GLY A 280 -1.95 35.07 -34.14
CA GLY A 280 -2.91 35.47 -35.17
C GLY A 280 -3.11 34.40 -36.25
N GLN A 281 -3.83 34.78 -37.31
CA GLN A 281 -4.15 33.83 -38.39
C GLN A 281 -2.93 33.44 -39.23
N ALA A 282 -1.92 34.31 -39.31
CA ALA A 282 -0.70 34.02 -40.05
C ALA A 282 0.13 32.92 -39.40
N GLU A 283 0.29 32.97 -38.06
CA GLU A 283 0.98 31.97 -37.27
C GLU A 283 0.24 30.62 -37.33
N ALA A 284 -1.10 30.62 -37.19
CA ALA A 284 -1.92 29.42 -37.32
C ALA A 284 -1.81 28.78 -38.70
N GLU A 285 -1.82 29.58 -39.79
CA GLU A 285 -1.69 29.09 -41.16
C GLU A 285 -0.28 28.52 -41.42
N SER A 286 0.76 29.19 -40.94
CA SER A 286 2.14 28.68 -41.01
C SER A 286 2.27 27.32 -40.28
N PHE A 287 1.77 27.23 -39.08
CA PHE A 287 1.83 25.98 -38.30
C PHE A 287 0.98 24.87 -38.93
N ALA A 288 -0.20 25.19 -39.47
CA ALA A 288 -1.06 24.21 -40.15
C ALA A 288 -0.37 23.61 -41.40
N ARG A 289 0.37 24.40 -42.14
CA ARG A 289 1.14 23.94 -43.28
C ARG A 289 2.27 23.00 -42.88
N ASP A 290 3.05 23.41 -41.88
CA ASP A 290 4.15 22.61 -41.36
C ASP A 290 3.66 21.30 -40.73
N LEU A 291 2.50 21.33 -40.03
CA LEU A 291 1.86 20.13 -39.48
C LEU A 291 1.41 19.17 -40.58
N ALA A 292 0.86 19.70 -41.69
CA ALA A 292 0.48 18.89 -42.84
C ALA A 292 1.69 18.18 -43.46
N GLU A 293 2.81 18.90 -43.64
CA GLU A 293 4.07 18.30 -44.09
C GLU A 293 4.55 17.19 -43.09
N ARG A 294 4.51 17.49 -41.80
CA ARG A 294 4.93 16.54 -40.76
C ARG A 294 4.04 15.28 -40.74
N LEU A 295 2.73 15.41 -40.89
CA LEU A 295 1.81 14.28 -41.01
C LEU A 295 2.09 13.45 -42.26
N GLY A 296 2.48 14.09 -43.39
CA GLY A 296 2.92 13.39 -44.57
C GLY A 296 4.11 12.46 -44.33
N HIS A 297 5.01 12.84 -43.44
CA HIS A 297 6.18 12.03 -43.09
C HIS A 297 5.89 10.96 -41.99
N ILE A 298 5.09 11.27 -41.01
CA ILE A 298 4.87 10.38 -39.83
C ILE A 298 3.73 9.37 -40.08
N SER A 299 2.64 9.80 -40.72
CA SER A 299 1.43 8.99 -40.92
C SER A 299 1.65 7.65 -41.64
N PRO A 300 2.54 7.56 -42.67
CA PRO A 300 2.79 6.27 -43.30
C PRO A 300 3.40 5.19 -42.40
N GLY A 301 4.17 5.61 -41.42
CA GLY A 301 4.84 4.71 -40.46
C GLY A 301 3.94 4.25 -39.30
N ILE A 302 2.78 4.86 -39.12
CA ILE A 302 1.84 4.51 -38.03
C ILE A 302 0.63 3.80 -38.66
N PRO A 303 0.39 2.51 -38.30
CA PRO A 303 -0.79 1.79 -38.77
C PRO A 303 -2.07 2.55 -38.43
N GLY A 304 -3.07 2.46 -39.30
CA GLY A 304 -4.36 3.11 -39.09
C GLY A 304 -5.51 2.20 -39.48
N GLN A 305 -6.66 2.45 -38.90
CA GLN A 305 -7.92 1.76 -39.21
C GLN A 305 -8.58 2.46 -40.41
N LEU A 306 -9.31 1.68 -41.20
CA LEU A 306 -10.17 2.25 -42.22
C LEU A 306 -11.51 2.64 -41.60
N PRO A 307 -11.99 3.88 -41.86
CA PRO A 307 -13.32 4.29 -41.44
C PRO A 307 -14.41 3.41 -42.07
N ASP A 308 -15.48 3.17 -41.39
CA ASP A 308 -16.67 2.53 -41.94
C ASP A 308 -17.42 3.48 -42.90
N GLU A 309 -18.53 2.99 -43.53
CA GLU A 309 -19.28 3.79 -44.48
C GLU A 309 -19.88 5.08 -43.86
N ALA A 310 -20.35 5.02 -42.65
CA ALA A 310 -20.93 6.18 -41.95
C ALA A 310 -19.86 7.18 -41.55
N GLU A 311 -18.76 6.73 -41.02
CA GLU A 311 -17.56 7.52 -40.66
C GLU A 311 -16.94 8.17 -41.92
N GLN A 312 -16.84 7.41 -43.04
CA GLN A 312 -16.37 7.93 -44.29
C GLN A 312 -17.32 9.03 -44.87
N ALA A 313 -18.63 8.85 -44.69
CA ALA A 313 -19.60 9.87 -45.10
C ALA A 313 -19.48 11.15 -44.28
N GLU A 314 -19.22 11.04 -42.98
CA GLU A 314 -18.97 12.18 -42.06
C GLU A 314 -17.70 12.93 -42.48
N ILE A 315 -16.59 12.21 -42.66
CA ILE A 315 -15.32 12.80 -43.12
C ILE A 315 -15.54 13.56 -44.45
N THR A 316 -16.23 12.94 -45.39
CA THR A 316 -16.50 13.52 -46.72
C THR A 316 -17.36 14.76 -46.58
N THR A 317 -18.37 14.74 -45.73
CA THR A 317 -19.25 15.90 -45.49
C THR A 317 -18.45 17.08 -44.89
N VAL A 318 -17.63 16.82 -43.88
CA VAL A 318 -16.78 17.86 -43.25
C VAL A 318 -15.81 18.48 -44.26
N LEU A 319 -15.19 17.65 -45.11
CA LEU A 319 -14.28 18.13 -46.16
C LEU A 319 -15.00 18.95 -47.24
N ASN A 320 -16.16 18.51 -47.72
CA ASN A 320 -16.93 19.27 -48.71
C ASN A 320 -17.35 20.64 -48.15
N VAL A 321 -17.79 20.71 -46.90
CA VAL A 321 -18.11 21.97 -46.23
C VAL A 321 -16.85 22.83 -46.11
N ALA A 322 -15.72 22.29 -45.65
CA ALA A 322 -14.48 23.04 -45.54
C ALA A 322 -13.97 23.57 -46.89
N ASN A 323 -14.02 22.77 -47.95
CA ASN A 323 -13.64 23.20 -49.28
C ASN A 323 -14.56 24.30 -49.83
N ALA A 324 -15.87 24.23 -49.59
CA ALA A 324 -16.79 25.28 -49.95
C ALA A 324 -16.51 26.59 -49.21
N GLU A 325 -16.23 26.49 -47.91
CA GLU A 325 -15.87 27.63 -47.03
C GLU A 325 -14.49 28.23 -47.36
N GLU A 326 -13.59 27.48 -47.99
CA GLU A 326 -12.32 27.97 -48.48
C GLU A 326 -12.52 29.06 -49.56
N SER A 327 -13.51 28.89 -50.44
CA SER A 327 -13.89 29.88 -51.43
C SER A 327 -14.35 31.20 -50.79
N LEU A 328 -14.84 31.15 -49.56
CA LEU A 328 -15.23 32.31 -48.75
C LEU A 328 -14.07 32.86 -47.90
N GLY A 329 -12.89 32.24 -47.95
CA GLY A 329 -11.74 32.62 -47.19
C GLY A 329 -11.83 32.28 -45.66
N LEU A 330 -12.79 31.45 -45.27
CA LEU A 330 -13.03 31.07 -43.86
C LEU A 330 -12.18 29.86 -43.41
N THR A 331 -11.88 28.97 -44.31
CA THR A 331 -11.09 27.77 -44.09
C THR A 331 -9.94 27.66 -45.09
N ARG A 332 -8.99 26.72 -44.82
CA ARG A 332 -8.03 26.22 -45.79
C ARG A 332 -7.74 24.76 -45.50
N VAL A 333 -7.80 23.91 -46.54
CA VAL A 333 -7.65 22.45 -46.39
C VAL A 333 -6.28 22.02 -46.93
N PHE A 334 -5.57 21.28 -46.09
CA PHE A 334 -4.37 20.55 -46.48
C PHE A 334 -4.68 19.05 -46.29
N GLU A 335 -4.50 18.26 -47.34
CA GLU A 335 -4.80 16.84 -47.29
C GLU A 335 -3.77 16.01 -48.06
N ASP A 336 -3.68 14.73 -47.67
CA ASP A 336 -2.96 13.76 -48.46
C ASP A 336 -3.73 13.39 -49.69
N LYS A 337 -3.27 13.94 -50.83
CA LYS A 337 -3.94 13.74 -52.12
C LYS A 337 -3.87 12.30 -52.66
N HIS A 338 -2.90 11.51 -52.18
CA HIS A 338 -2.66 10.17 -52.70
C HIS A 338 -3.33 9.09 -51.83
N SER A 339 -3.05 9.06 -50.53
CA SER A 339 -3.55 8.02 -49.64
C SER A 339 -4.81 8.43 -48.86
N LYS A 340 -5.12 9.73 -48.81
CA LYS A 340 -6.24 10.32 -48.04
C LYS A 340 -6.22 9.92 -46.55
N ARG A 341 -5.02 9.70 -46.04
CA ARG A 341 -4.87 9.20 -44.64
C ARG A 341 -4.98 10.27 -43.60
N TRP A 342 -4.68 11.54 -43.91
CA TRP A 342 -4.74 12.64 -42.96
C TRP A 342 -5.27 13.93 -43.59
N ARG A 343 -5.82 14.82 -42.75
CA ARG A 343 -6.35 16.12 -43.18
C ARG A 343 -6.09 17.16 -42.10
N VAL A 344 -5.61 18.34 -42.47
CA VAL A 344 -5.47 19.51 -41.62
C VAL A 344 -6.38 20.60 -42.17
N ILE A 345 -7.31 21.07 -41.37
CA ILE A 345 -8.27 22.10 -41.75
C ILE A 345 -7.99 23.36 -40.92
N LEU A 346 -7.36 24.36 -41.51
CA LEU A 346 -7.29 25.68 -40.90
C LEU A 346 -8.70 26.29 -40.88
N ASP A 347 -9.23 26.61 -39.73
CA ASP A 347 -10.53 27.29 -39.58
C ASP A 347 -10.34 28.60 -38.82
N LYS A 348 -10.59 29.69 -39.46
CA LYS A 348 -10.35 31.07 -38.96
C LYS A 348 -11.37 31.50 -37.89
N ARG A 349 -12.46 30.74 -37.68
CA ARG A 349 -13.50 31.04 -36.70
C ARG A 349 -13.04 30.62 -35.31
N PRO A 350 -13.37 31.40 -34.27
CA PRO A 350 -13.03 31.04 -32.90
C PRO A 350 -13.80 29.81 -32.42
N GLY A 351 -13.34 29.22 -31.35
CA GLY A 351 -14.05 28.14 -30.66
C GLY A 351 -13.50 26.76 -30.96
N LEU A 352 -13.67 25.85 -30.00
CA LEU A 352 -13.33 24.44 -30.12
C LEU A 352 -14.35 23.78 -31.07
N LYS A 353 -13.86 22.98 -31.99
CA LYS A 353 -14.69 22.29 -33.01
C LYS A 353 -14.40 20.80 -32.99
N PRO A 354 -15.42 19.94 -32.87
CA PRO A 354 -15.25 18.49 -33.02
C PRO A 354 -14.76 18.14 -34.42
N SER A 355 -13.90 17.16 -34.50
CA SER A 355 -13.36 16.59 -35.74
C SER A 355 -14.10 15.30 -36.08
N PRO A 356 -14.19 14.90 -37.36
CA PRO A 356 -14.67 13.58 -37.75
C PRO A 356 -13.65 12.45 -37.46
N LEU A 357 -12.61 12.72 -36.66
CA LEU A 357 -11.52 11.81 -36.30
C LEU A 357 -10.70 11.32 -37.52
N PHE A 358 -10.17 10.12 -37.46
CA PHE A 358 -9.42 9.49 -38.57
C PHE A 358 -8.36 10.41 -39.17
N ARG A 359 -7.50 10.96 -38.28
CA ARG A 359 -6.41 11.90 -38.62
C ARG A 359 -6.88 13.18 -39.33
N THR A 360 -8.06 13.65 -38.94
CA THR A 360 -8.59 14.94 -39.39
C THR A 360 -8.54 15.93 -38.23
N ILE A 361 -7.76 17.00 -38.32
CA ILE A 361 -7.60 17.97 -37.24
C ILE A 361 -7.92 19.40 -37.72
N PHE A 362 -8.63 20.14 -36.85
CA PHE A 362 -8.80 21.57 -37.04
C PHE A 362 -7.64 22.36 -36.43
N VAL A 363 -7.06 23.31 -37.17
CA VAL A 363 -6.08 24.26 -36.65
C VAL A 363 -6.71 25.64 -36.55
N LYS A 364 -6.55 26.29 -35.40
CA LYS A 364 -7.19 27.58 -35.12
C LYS A 364 -6.25 28.53 -34.39
N ALA A 365 -6.33 29.83 -34.71
CA ALA A 365 -5.67 30.87 -33.94
C ALA A 365 -6.39 31.14 -32.61
N ILE A 366 -5.63 31.39 -31.54
CA ILE A 366 -6.16 31.82 -30.27
C ILE A 366 -5.21 32.82 -29.60
N GLN A 367 -5.74 33.83 -28.96
CA GLN A 367 -4.96 34.70 -28.07
C GLN A 367 -5.02 34.16 -26.65
N ARG A 368 -3.90 34.15 -25.93
CA ARG A 368 -3.79 33.63 -24.53
C ARG A 368 -4.90 34.13 -23.63
N GLN A 369 -5.18 35.41 -23.63
CA GLN A 369 -6.23 36.04 -22.82
C GLN A 369 -7.66 35.57 -23.13
N ASN A 370 -7.85 34.91 -24.29
CA ASN A 370 -9.15 34.40 -24.72
C ASN A 370 -9.35 32.90 -24.39
N ILE A 371 -8.37 32.20 -23.81
CA ILE A 371 -8.45 30.76 -23.56
C ILE A 371 -9.73 30.42 -22.77
N VAL A 372 -9.91 31.03 -21.59
CA VAL A 372 -11.07 30.74 -20.74
C VAL A 372 -12.37 31.06 -21.45
N LYS A 373 -12.47 32.23 -22.08
CA LYS A 373 -13.68 32.67 -22.83
C LYS A 373 -14.03 31.71 -23.98
N THR A 374 -13.01 31.17 -24.65
CA THR A 374 -13.18 30.29 -25.82
C THR A 374 -13.56 28.87 -25.42
N LEU A 375 -12.95 28.33 -24.36
CA LEU A 375 -13.07 26.91 -23.98
C LEU A 375 -14.18 26.65 -22.93
N ARG A 376 -14.42 27.58 -21.99
CA ARG A 376 -15.38 27.37 -20.91
C ARG A 376 -16.81 27.05 -21.36
N PRO A 377 -17.34 27.52 -22.50
CA PRO A 377 -18.64 27.04 -23.00
C PRO A 377 -18.73 25.53 -23.17
N MET A 378 -17.59 24.88 -23.43
CA MET A 378 -17.46 23.44 -23.64
C MET A 378 -17.00 22.67 -22.37
N ARG A 379 -16.97 23.30 -21.19
CA ARG A 379 -16.36 22.76 -19.96
C ARG A 379 -16.78 21.34 -19.56
N THR A 380 -18.01 20.94 -19.85
CA THR A 380 -18.54 19.61 -19.51
C THR A 380 -17.99 18.51 -20.41
N TRP A 381 -17.48 18.88 -21.58
CA TRP A 381 -16.90 17.95 -22.55
C TRP A 381 -15.38 18.01 -22.60
N LEU A 382 -14.73 19.05 -22.01
CA LEU A 382 -13.28 19.17 -22.04
C LEU A 382 -12.62 18.04 -21.23
N GLN A 383 -11.56 17.46 -21.76
CA GLN A 383 -10.77 16.45 -21.07
C GLN A 383 -9.26 16.82 -21.08
N THR A 384 -8.56 16.54 -22.16
CA THR A 384 -7.10 16.62 -22.21
C THR A 384 -6.64 17.77 -23.09
N CYS A 385 -5.67 18.54 -22.59
CA CYS A 385 -4.89 19.49 -23.36
C CYS A 385 -3.47 18.93 -23.57
N GLY A 386 -3.09 18.67 -24.82
CA GLY A 386 -1.71 18.42 -25.22
C GLY A 386 -0.98 19.75 -25.37
N LEU A 387 -0.20 20.13 -24.38
CA LEU A 387 0.43 21.46 -24.28
C LEU A 387 1.87 21.45 -24.78
N ALA A 388 2.16 22.30 -25.74
CA ALA A 388 3.51 22.67 -26.16
C ALA A 388 3.79 24.09 -25.68
N CYS A 389 4.66 24.26 -24.67
CA CYS A 389 5.05 25.57 -24.14
C CYS A 389 6.45 25.51 -23.49
N GLY A 390 7.02 26.66 -23.25
CA GLY A 390 8.20 26.83 -22.40
C GLY A 390 7.84 26.80 -20.91
N LEU A 391 8.83 26.57 -20.07
CA LEU A 391 8.65 26.47 -18.60
C LEU A 391 8.02 27.74 -17.99
N LYS A 392 8.34 28.92 -18.53
CA LYS A 392 7.83 30.21 -18.01
C LYS A 392 6.31 30.34 -18.16
N SER A 393 5.74 29.82 -19.25
CA SER A 393 4.32 29.92 -19.55
C SER A 393 3.48 28.80 -18.91
N LEU A 394 4.13 27.70 -18.49
CA LEU A 394 3.43 26.49 -18.02
C LEU A 394 2.42 26.76 -16.90
N ALA A 395 2.82 27.51 -15.87
CA ALA A 395 1.93 27.78 -14.72
C ALA A 395 0.73 28.67 -15.08
N GLU A 396 0.91 29.66 -15.92
CA GLU A 396 -0.15 30.56 -16.39
C GLU A 396 -1.14 29.82 -17.29
N LEU A 397 -0.63 29.11 -18.31
CA LEU A 397 -1.43 28.33 -19.24
C LEU A 397 -2.20 27.22 -18.52
N SER A 398 -1.54 26.49 -17.60
CA SER A 398 -2.22 25.46 -16.79
C SER A 398 -3.39 26.03 -16.01
N ARG A 399 -3.22 27.17 -15.35
CA ARG A 399 -4.33 27.83 -14.63
C ARG A 399 -5.46 28.21 -15.56
N ALA A 400 -5.16 28.74 -16.75
CA ALA A 400 -6.17 29.13 -17.71
C ALA A 400 -6.98 27.92 -18.20
N PHE A 401 -6.32 26.81 -18.55
CA PHE A 401 -6.98 25.58 -18.99
C PHE A 401 -7.80 24.92 -17.89
N LEU A 402 -7.26 24.80 -16.69
CA LEU A 402 -8.02 24.25 -15.53
C LEU A 402 -9.23 25.11 -15.21
N SER A 403 -9.10 26.44 -15.26
CA SER A 403 -10.22 27.37 -15.07
C SER A 403 -11.29 27.28 -16.19
N ALA A 404 -10.88 26.88 -17.38
CA ALA A 404 -11.79 26.61 -18.48
C ALA A 404 -12.55 25.29 -18.34
N GLY A 405 -12.07 24.34 -17.51
CA GLY A 405 -12.70 23.04 -17.29
C GLY A 405 -11.91 21.86 -17.86
N VAL A 406 -10.66 22.08 -18.31
CA VAL A 406 -9.77 20.96 -18.69
C VAL A 406 -9.43 20.15 -17.45
N THR A 407 -9.50 18.83 -17.54
CA THR A 407 -9.24 17.92 -16.42
C THR A 407 -7.83 17.32 -16.42
N ARG A 408 -7.17 17.35 -17.59
CA ARG A 408 -5.81 16.83 -17.75
C ARG A 408 -4.98 17.71 -18.69
N ILE A 409 -3.76 18.02 -18.27
CA ILE A 409 -2.78 18.72 -19.11
C ILE A 409 -1.56 17.80 -19.23
N THR A 410 -1.14 17.51 -20.44
CA THR A 410 0.05 16.68 -20.73
C THR A 410 0.88 17.33 -21.81
N ARG A 411 2.06 16.79 -22.11
CA ARG A 411 2.87 17.28 -23.23
C ARG A 411 2.21 16.89 -24.56
N ALA A 412 2.34 17.73 -25.56
CA ALA A 412 1.99 17.35 -26.93
C ALA A 412 2.81 16.12 -27.34
N GLY A 413 2.18 15.12 -27.92
CA GLY A 413 2.75 13.82 -28.26
C GLY A 413 2.55 12.72 -27.19
N GLU A 414 1.98 13.06 -26.02
CA GLU A 414 1.74 12.14 -24.91
C GLU A 414 0.25 12.11 -24.50
N MET A 415 -0.66 12.60 -25.34
CA MET A 415 -2.08 12.75 -24.96
C MET A 415 -2.77 11.42 -24.67
N VAL A 416 -2.39 10.35 -25.35
CA VAL A 416 -2.95 9.00 -25.16
C VAL A 416 -2.25 8.24 -24.02
N ASP A 417 -1.06 8.70 -23.61
CA ASP A 417 -0.32 8.06 -22.54
C ASP A 417 -0.95 8.39 -21.18
N SER A 418 -1.05 7.41 -20.31
CA SER A 418 -1.61 7.53 -18.97
C SER A 418 -0.71 6.82 -17.95
N TYR A 419 -0.86 7.11 -16.69
CA TYR A 419 -0.18 6.43 -15.60
C TYR A 419 -1.18 5.69 -14.72
N LEU A 420 -0.71 4.68 -14.04
CA LEU A 420 -1.53 3.85 -13.18
C LEU A 420 -2.13 4.68 -12.02
N GLY A 421 -3.46 4.61 -11.84
CA GLY A 421 -4.18 5.43 -10.87
C GLY A 421 -4.38 6.89 -11.30
N ALA A 422 -4.21 7.19 -12.61
CA ALA A 422 -4.55 8.50 -13.13
C ALA A 422 -6.06 8.78 -13.01
N PRO A 423 -6.48 10.02 -12.67
CA PRO A 423 -7.88 10.38 -12.71
C PRO A 423 -8.45 10.24 -14.12
N HIS A 424 -9.62 9.66 -14.24
CA HIS A 424 -10.37 9.62 -15.49
C HIS A 424 -11.42 10.74 -15.47
N ASP A 425 -11.47 11.58 -16.48
CA ASP A 425 -12.39 12.72 -16.58
C ASP A 425 -12.40 13.66 -15.35
N GLY A 426 -11.29 13.75 -14.64
CA GLY A 426 -11.14 14.59 -13.45
C GLY A 426 -11.63 13.95 -12.16
N VAL A 427 -11.97 12.66 -12.17
CA VAL A 427 -12.37 11.90 -10.99
C VAL A 427 -11.61 10.58 -10.90
N TYR A 428 -11.44 10.08 -9.70
CA TYR A 428 -10.95 8.73 -9.48
C TYR A 428 -12.09 7.72 -9.61
N ALA A 429 -11.92 6.70 -10.45
CA ALA A 429 -12.96 5.72 -10.73
C ALA A 429 -13.41 4.96 -9.47
N LEU A 430 -12.47 4.52 -8.64
CA LEU A 430 -12.77 3.78 -7.42
C LEU A 430 -13.57 4.61 -6.41
N THR A 431 -13.35 5.94 -6.34
CA THR A 431 -14.15 6.83 -5.47
C THR A 431 -15.61 6.94 -5.93
N GLN A 432 -15.87 6.72 -7.21
CA GLN A 432 -17.23 6.68 -7.74
C GLN A 432 -17.93 5.34 -7.45
N LEU A 433 -17.17 4.27 -7.39
CA LEU A 433 -17.64 2.89 -7.15
C LEU A 433 -17.67 2.49 -5.67
N ALA A 434 -17.27 3.39 -4.79
CA ALA A 434 -17.25 3.18 -3.34
C ALA A 434 -17.96 4.32 -2.60
N ARG A 435 -18.21 4.11 -1.32
CA ARG A 435 -18.71 5.11 -0.37
C ARG A 435 -17.81 5.15 0.86
N ARG A 436 -17.60 6.33 1.40
CA ARG A 436 -16.89 6.50 2.67
C ARG A 436 -17.84 6.21 3.83
N VAL A 437 -17.43 5.33 4.74
CA VAL A 437 -18.19 5.01 5.95
C VAL A 437 -17.39 5.38 7.18
N SER A 438 -18.07 5.73 8.26
CA SER A 438 -17.51 6.06 9.56
C SER A 438 -18.24 5.28 10.66
N ILE A 439 -17.48 4.73 11.62
CA ILE A 439 -17.99 3.93 12.72
C ILE A 439 -17.41 4.49 14.02
N ASP A 440 -18.26 4.86 14.95
CA ASP A 440 -17.88 5.17 16.33
C ASP A 440 -17.91 3.90 17.17
N GLY A 441 -16.80 3.59 17.82
CA GLY A 441 -16.70 2.46 18.73
C GLY A 441 -16.97 2.87 20.19
N PRO A 442 -17.37 1.92 21.06
CA PRO A 442 -17.45 2.17 22.49
C PRO A 442 -16.06 2.48 23.07
N PRO A 443 -15.96 3.13 24.25
CA PRO A 443 -14.65 3.44 24.87
C PRO A 443 -13.74 2.22 25.02
N ALA A 444 -14.30 1.02 25.22
CA ALA A 444 -13.54 -0.24 25.29
C ALA A 444 -12.82 -0.59 23.99
N ALA A 445 -13.21 -0.02 22.86
CA ALA A 445 -12.54 -0.20 21.56
C ALA A 445 -11.32 0.73 21.39
N GLU A 446 -10.98 1.57 22.37
CA GLU A 446 -9.81 2.44 22.29
C GLU A 446 -8.52 1.62 22.15
N GLY A 447 -7.68 1.98 21.18
CA GLY A 447 -6.45 1.24 20.85
C GLY A 447 -6.65 -0.02 19.99
N ILE A 448 -7.89 -0.30 19.54
CA ILE A 448 -8.14 -1.23 18.45
C ILE A 448 -7.91 -0.46 17.15
N GLY A 449 -7.08 -1.02 16.27
CA GLY A 449 -6.70 -0.37 15.02
C GLY A 449 -7.67 -0.63 13.88
N THR A 450 -8.20 -1.87 13.81
CA THR A 450 -9.16 -2.30 12.79
C THR A 450 -10.32 -3.06 13.43
N ILE A 451 -11.48 -3.03 12.81
CA ILE A 451 -12.64 -3.80 13.30
C ILE A 451 -12.42 -5.30 13.18
N THR A 452 -11.61 -5.76 12.24
CA THR A 452 -11.27 -7.17 12.08
C THR A 452 -10.58 -7.77 13.31
N GLN A 453 -9.88 -6.95 14.11
CA GLN A 453 -9.35 -7.38 15.41
C GLN A 453 -10.45 -7.82 16.40
N LEU A 454 -11.68 -7.38 16.20
CA LEU A 454 -12.83 -7.78 17.01
C LEU A 454 -13.48 -9.09 16.52
N GLU A 455 -13.21 -9.51 15.31
CA GLU A 455 -13.79 -10.72 14.72
C GLU A 455 -13.01 -11.99 15.06
N GLY A 456 -11.75 -11.84 15.55
CA GLY A 456 -10.91 -12.95 15.99
C GLY A 456 -10.50 -13.91 14.87
N CYS A 457 -10.56 -13.46 13.63
CA CYS A 457 -10.16 -14.25 12.48
C CYS A 457 -8.66 -14.49 12.44
N MET A 458 -8.25 -15.71 12.73
CA MET A 458 -6.89 -16.21 12.52
C MET A 458 -6.91 -17.21 11.37
N GLU A 459 -6.52 -16.79 10.19
CA GLU A 459 -6.06 -17.73 9.17
C GLU A 459 -4.64 -18.16 9.51
N SER A 460 -4.44 -19.45 9.72
CA SER A 460 -3.12 -20.04 9.94
C SER A 460 -2.31 -19.98 8.64
N ALA A 461 -1.01 -19.74 8.73
CA ALA A 461 -0.12 -19.90 7.59
C ALA A 461 -0.17 -21.38 7.10
N PRO A 462 0.04 -21.63 5.80
CA PRO A 462 0.13 -22.98 5.29
C PRO A 462 1.24 -23.75 6.00
N THR A 463 0.92 -24.84 6.69
CA THR A 463 1.88 -25.65 7.46
C THR A 463 2.89 -26.40 6.59
N GLU A 464 2.68 -26.49 5.30
CA GLU A 464 3.55 -27.17 4.33
C GLU A 464 4.78 -26.35 3.92
N THR A 465 4.79 -25.02 4.18
CA THR A 465 5.94 -24.18 3.84
C THR A 465 7.08 -24.42 4.83
N PRO A 466 8.31 -24.67 4.39
CA PRO A 466 9.47 -24.84 5.28
C PRO A 466 9.71 -23.61 6.16
N ILE A 467 10.23 -23.82 7.37
CA ILE A 467 10.58 -22.72 8.28
C ILE A 467 11.75 -21.92 7.70
N LEU A 468 11.53 -20.64 7.49
CA LEU A 468 12.52 -19.69 7.00
C LEU A 468 13.53 -19.36 8.10
N LYS A 469 14.78 -19.77 7.91
CA LYS A 469 15.86 -19.47 8.86
C LYS A 469 16.52 -18.12 8.57
N LYS A 470 17.17 -17.55 9.57
CA LYS A 470 17.80 -16.22 9.50
C LYS A 470 18.76 -16.05 8.32
N LYS A 471 19.57 -17.08 7.99
CA LYS A 471 20.51 -17.05 6.87
C LYS A 471 19.80 -16.96 5.50
N GLU A 472 18.70 -17.68 5.36
CA GLU A 472 17.88 -17.67 4.14
C GLU A 472 17.12 -16.36 3.98
N PHE A 473 16.55 -15.84 5.08
CA PHE A 473 15.97 -14.51 5.10
C PHE A 473 16.96 -13.45 4.64
N GLN A 474 18.20 -13.49 5.15
CA GLN A 474 19.28 -12.58 4.76
C GLN A 474 19.55 -12.62 3.25
N ALA A 475 19.60 -13.81 2.67
CA ALA A 475 19.80 -13.98 1.23
C ALA A 475 18.64 -13.36 0.43
N ARG A 476 17.40 -13.53 0.88
CA ARG A 476 16.23 -12.92 0.26
C ARG A 476 16.28 -11.40 0.40
N ALA A 477 16.53 -10.87 1.58
CA ALA A 477 16.54 -9.42 1.85
C ALA A 477 17.59 -8.68 1.00
N THR A 478 18.76 -9.27 0.79
CA THR A 478 19.82 -8.65 -0.03
C THR A 478 19.54 -8.70 -1.54
N ALA A 479 18.64 -9.58 -1.99
CA ALA A 479 18.26 -9.72 -3.39
C ALA A 479 17.11 -8.78 -3.83
N VAL A 480 16.45 -8.09 -2.90
CA VAL A 480 15.29 -7.24 -3.20
C VAL A 480 15.70 -5.96 -3.92
N LYS A 481 15.30 -5.84 -5.19
CA LYS A 481 15.53 -4.62 -6.01
C LYS A 481 14.54 -3.49 -5.71
N GLN A 482 13.38 -3.81 -5.17
CA GLN A 482 12.30 -2.88 -4.84
C GLN A 482 12.43 -2.28 -3.43
N ALA A 483 13.55 -2.51 -2.75
CA ALA A 483 13.78 -1.96 -1.42
C ALA A 483 13.93 -0.44 -1.47
N HIS A 484 13.13 0.26 -0.67
CA HIS A 484 13.20 1.70 -0.49
C HIS A 484 13.89 2.09 0.82
N LEU A 485 13.85 1.21 1.83
CA LEU A 485 14.39 1.44 3.15
C LEU A 485 15.15 0.18 3.61
N MET A 486 16.32 0.39 4.22
CA MET A 486 17.15 -0.67 4.76
C MET A 486 17.51 -0.37 6.21
N PHE A 487 17.34 -1.37 7.06
CA PHE A 487 17.87 -1.35 8.42
C PHE A 487 18.88 -2.46 8.62
N GLN A 488 19.78 -2.23 9.56
CA GLN A 488 20.77 -3.22 10.00
C GLN A 488 20.43 -3.66 11.42
N SER A 489 20.41 -4.95 11.67
CA SER A 489 20.36 -5.50 13.02
C SER A 489 21.71 -6.07 13.41
N GLY A 490 22.13 -5.81 14.66
CA GLY A 490 23.33 -6.45 15.24
C GLY A 490 23.00 -7.90 15.56
N GLY A 491 23.46 -8.84 14.76
CA GLY A 491 23.34 -10.27 15.09
C GLY A 491 24.12 -10.61 16.36
N SER A 492 23.55 -11.39 17.25
CA SER A 492 24.26 -11.98 18.42
C SER A 492 25.48 -12.83 18.03
N SER A 493 25.53 -13.25 16.76
CA SER A 493 26.63 -14.02 16.15
C SER A 493 27.75 -13.17 15.53
N GLY A 494 27.69 -11.83 15.68
CA GLY A 494 28.66 -10.91 15.06
C GLY A 494 28.45 -10.65 13.56
N GLN A 495 27.54 -11.36 12.89
CA GLN A 495 27.18 -11.09 11.51
C GLN A 495 26.09 -10.03 11.42
N THR A 496 26.33 -9.03 10.58
CA THR A 496 25.34 -8.00 10.25
C THR A 496 24.20 -8.60 9.44
N VAL A 497 22.98 -8.32 9.86
CA VAL A 497 21.76 -8.72 9.13
C VAL A 497 21.02 -7.48 8.62
N PHE A 498 20.74 -7.46 7.34
CA PHE A 498 19.97 -6.40 6.70
C PHE A 498 18.50 -6.78 6.61
N SER A 499 17.64 -5.82 6.87
CA SER A 499 16.20 -5.92 6.69
C SER A 499 15.77 -4.83 5.73
N THR A 500 15.06 -5.19 4.67
CA THR A 500 14.63 -4.28 3.60
C THR A 500 13.13 -4.12 3.61
N PHE A 501 12.65 -2.94 3.22
CA PHE A 501 11.22 -2.60 3.19
C PHE A 501 10.89 -1.79 1.96
N SER A 502 9.71 -1.99 1.40
CA SER A 502 9.05 -0.95 0.61
C SER A 502 8.50 0.13 1.54
N TRP A 503 8.27 1.36 1.04
CA TRP A 503 7.64 2.41 1.87
C TRP A 503 6.25 1.98 2.34
N ASP A 504 5.51 1.27 1.52
CA ASP A 504 4.17 0.82 1.85
C ASP A 504 4.18 -0.21 2.98
N ASP A 505 4.99 -1.27 2.86
CA ASP A 505 5.17 -2.27 3.92
C ASP A 505 5.61 -1.62 5.24
N TYR A 506 6.52 -0.65 5.16
CA TYR A 506 7.00 0.05 6.34
C TYR A 506 5.90 0.88 7.01
N HIS A 507 5.18 1.72 6.24
CA HIS A 507 4.15 2.60 6.80
C HIS A 507 2.95 1.83 7.34
N ASP A 508 2.55 0.72 6.70
CA ASP A 508 1.47 -0.12 7.19
C ASP A 508 1.82 -0.76 8.55
N GLN A 509 3.06 -1.24 8.69
CA GLN A 509 3.56 -1.78 9.95
C GLN A 509 3.66 -0.71 11.05
N MET A 510 4.13 0.50 10.73
CA MET A 510 4.24 1.59 11.71
C MET A 510 2.86 2.06 12.19
N ARG A 511 1.87 2.10 11.31
CA ARG A 511 0.49 2.40 11.69
C ARG A 511 -0.09 1.37 12.66
N ALA A 512 0.04 0.09 12.35
CA ALA A 512 -0.46 -0.98 13.22
C ALA A 512 0.24 -0.99 14.58
N ALA A 513 1.57 -0.78 14.60
CA ALA A 513 2.32 -0.62 15.84
C ALA A 513 1.85 0.60 16.67
N GLY A 514 1.45 1.69 16.01
CA GLY A 514 0.85 2.85 16.65
C GLY A 514 -0.44 2.50 17.40
N HIS A 515 -1.32 1.72 16.80
CA HIS A 515 -2.53 1.23 17.47
C HIS A 515 -2.19 0.37 18.70
N GLY A 516 -1.16 -0.48 18.61
CA GLY A 516 -0.64 -1.25 19.75
C GLY A 516 -0.13 -0.35 20.88
N LEU A 517 0.54 0.76 20.55
CA LEU A 517 1.04 1.70 21.54
C LEU A 517 -0.10 2.46 22.24
N VAL A 518 -1.17 2.82 21.52
CA VAL A 518 -2.39 3.37 22.13
C VAL A 518 -3.06 2.33 23.03
N ALA A 519 -3.14 1.07 22.60
CA ALA A 519 -3.62 -0.03 23.45
C ALA A 519 -2.80 -0.19 24.72
N ALA A 520 -1.50 0.07 24.67
CA ALA A 520 -0.61 0.08 25.82
C ALA A 520 -0.82 1.29 26.75
N GLY A 521 -1.60 2.29 26.34
CA GLY A 521 -1.99 3.42 27.18
C GLY A 521 -1.41 4.77 26.76
N LEU A 522 -0.85 4.90 25.56
CA LEU A 522 -0.50 6.20 24.98
C LEU A 522 -1.79 6.96 24.63
N ASP A 523 -1.85 8.22 25.02
CA ASP A 523 -2.93 9.14 24.61
C ASP A 523 -2.37 10.17 23.60
N PRO A 524 -2.64 10.00 22.30
CA PRO A 524 -2.13 10.90 21.27
C PRO A 524 -2.55 12.35 21.42
N ALA A 525 -3.66 12.62 22.10
CA ALA A 525 -4.17 13.98 22.28
C ALA A 525 -3.52 14.73 23.45
N ARG A 526 -3.01 14.01 24.46
CA ARG A 526 -2.54 14.60 25.72
C ARG A 526 -1.05 14.39 25.98
N ASP A 527 -0.48 13.33 25.43
CA ASP A 527 0.90 12.95 25.71
C ASP A 527 1.90 13.74 24.86
N CYS A 528 3.06 13.99 25.45
CA CYS A 528 4.24 14.50 24.78
C CYS A 528 5.37 13.48 24.98
N VAL A 529 5.75 12.82 23.92
CA VAL A 529 6.65 11.67 23.95
C VAL A 529 8.07 12.07 23.60
N MET A 530 9.02 11.83 24.49
CA MET A 530 10.44 11.93 24.16
C MET A 530 10.97 10.57 23.71
N ASN A 531 11.44 10.52 22.47
CA ASN A 531 12.02 9.33 21.86
C ASN A 531 13.53 9.27 22.19
N LEU A 532 13.89 8.33 23.06
CA LEU A 532 15.26 8.07 23.54
C LEU A 532 15.84 6.76 22.98
N PHE A 533 15.28 6.21 21.90
CA PHE A 533 15.89 5.06 21.25
C PHE A 533 17.19 5.44 20.53
N PHE A 534 18.05 4.47 20.36
CA PHE A 534 19.31 4.62 19.65
C PHE A 534 19.11 4.97 18.18
N SER A 535 19.84 5.97 17.72
CA SER A 535 19.88 6.43 16.31
C SER A 535 21.28 6.21 15.73
N GLY A 536 21.34 5.97 14.43
CA GLY A 536 22.59 5.76 13.69
C GLY A 536 22.86 4.29 13.37
N HIS A 537 24.01 4.02 12.71
CA HIS A 537 24.44 2.70 12.24
C HIS A 537 23.36 1.89 11.51
N MET A 538 22.47 2.56 10.78
CA MET A 538 21.33 1.94 10.09
C MET A 538 20.37 1.18 11.03
N TYR A 539 20.41 1.44 12.35
CA TYR A 539 19.54 0.77 13.29
C TYR A 539 18.14 1.39 13.28
N GLY A 540 17.12 0.52 13.13
CA GLY A 540 15.78 1.00 12.82
C GLY A 540 14.97 1.59 13.97
N SER A 541 15.34 1.36 15.25
CA SER A 541 14.42 1.64 16.37
C SER A 541 14.01 3.11 16.49
N PHE A 542 14.95 4.06 16.38
CA PHE A 542 14.64 5.49 16.48
C PHE A 542 13.69 5.95 15.36
N ILE A 543 14.02 5.56 14.12
CA ILE A 543 13.22 5.90 12.93
C ILE A 543 11.85 5.25 12.99
N SER A 544 11.76 3.97 13.36
CA SER A 544 10.49 3.26 13.48
C SER A 544 9.59 3.91 14.52
N PHE A 545 10.10 4.23 15.70
CA PHE A 545 9.29 4.91 16.71
C PHE A 545 8.95 6.34 16.34
N TRP A 546 9.81 7.04 15.62
CA TRP A 546 9.48 8.34 15.04
C TRP A 546 8.27 8.24 14.10
N SER A 547 8.26 7.26 13.18
CA SER A 547 7.17 7.02 12.25
C SER A 547 5.89 6.52 12.93
N ILE A 548 6.01 5.67 13.97
CA ILE A 548 4.86 5.24 14.78
C ILE A 548 4.19 6.46 15.43
N LEU A 549 4.95 7.33 16.06
CA LEU A 549 4.44 8.51 16.75
C LEU A 549 3.88 9.54 15.75
N GLU A 550 4.50 9.68 14.58
CA GLU A 550 4.02 10.52 13.48
C GLU A 550 2.66 10.04 12.97
N SER A 551 2.50 8.72 12.76
CA SER A 551 1.22 8.13 12.30
C SER A 551 0.07 8.40 13.26
N LEU A 552 0.35 8.50 14.55
CA LEU A 552 -0.59 8.83 15.61
C LEU A 552 -0.81 10.35 15.78
N ARG A 553 -0.01 11.18 15.09
CA ARG A 553 0.00 12.64 15.24
C ARG A 553 0.19 13.10 16.71
N VAL A 554 0.92 12.33 17.50
CA VAL A 554 1.25 12.66 18.86
C VAL A 554 2.37 13.72 18.90
N ARG A 555 2.35 14.56 19.93
CA ARG A 555 3.44 15.50 20.16
C ARG A 555 4.69 14.73 20.55
N GLN A 556 5.76 14.81 19.73
CA GLN A 556 6.99 14.07 19.95
C GLN A 556 8.24 14.95 20.00
N VAL A 557 9.20 14.53 20.81
CA VAL A 557 10.52 15.13 20.98
C VAL A 557 11.57 14.10 20.56
N PRO A 558 12.14 14.19 19.35
CA PRO A 558 13.09 13.20 18.83
C PRO A 558 14.50 13.45 19.37
N MET A 559 14.76 13.08 20.62
CA MET A 559 16.03 13.32 21.30
C MET A 559 17.14 12.34 20.91
N GLY A 560 16.78 11.06 20.74
CA GLY A 560 17.73 9.96 20.57
C GLY A 560 18.42 9.58 21.88
N MET A 561 19.19 8.51 21.84
CA MET A 561 19.93 8.01 22.98
C MET A 561 21.28 8.74 23.09
N ILE A 562 21.36 9.70 23.98
CA ILE A 562 22.61 10.40 24.34
C ILE A 562 23.06 10.03 25.76
N GLN A 563 24.35 10.22 26.07
CA GLN A 563 24.91 9.85 27.37
C GLN A 563 24.70 10.94 28.42
N ASP A 564 24.56 12.18 28.00
CA ASP A 564 24.37 13.32 28.92
C ASP A 564 22.94 13.32 29.49
N GLN A 565 22.81 12.75 30.69
CA GLN A 565 21.53 12.67 31.40
C GLN A 565 21.01 14.04 31.83
N ALA A 566 21.90 15.00 32.11
CA ALA A 566 21.50 16.36 32.47
C ALA A 566 20.86 17.07 31.28
N GLU A 567 21.45 16.96 30.09
CA GLU A 567 20.85 17.48 28.87
C GLU A 567 19.46 16.89 28.60
N ILE A 568 19.29 15.56 28.75
CA ILE A 568 17.98 14.92 28.57
C ILE A 568 16.97 15.51 29.58
N THR A 569 17.38 15.65 30.83
CA THR A 569 16.52 16.20 31.90
C THR A 569 16.09 17.62 31.62
N ASP A 570 17.02 18.49 31.21
CA ASP A 570 16.70 19.87 30.82
C ASP A 570 15.72 19.92 29.65
N LYS A 571 15.87 19.05 28.64
CA LYS A 571 14.94 18.98 27.51
C LYS A 571 13.56 18.45 27.93
N ILE A 572 13.49 17.47 28.83
CA ILE A 572 12.20 17.02 29.40
C ILE A 572 11.48 18.19 30.08
N LEU A 573 12.20 18.98 30.89
CA LEU A 573 11.63 20.14 31.59
C LEU A 573 11.18 21.22 30.63
N LEU A 574 11.99 21.52 29.62
CA LEU A 574 11.72 22.53 28.60
C LEU A 574 10.51 22.18 27.73
N THR A 575 10.40 20.94 27.26
CA THR A 575 9.37 20.50 26.32
C THR A 575 8.06 20.09 26.99
N GLY A 576 8.10 19.85 28.33
CA GLY A 576 6.98 19.29 29.08
C GLY A 576 6.68 17.83 28.72
N SER A 577 7.69 17.08 28.29
CA SER A 577 7.55 15.66 27.97
C SER A 577 7.10 14.89 29.21
N ASN A 578 6.00 14.18 29.11
CA ASN A 578 5.41 13.36 30.18
C ASN A 578 5.49 11.86 29.89
N VAL A 579 5.98 11.49 28.71
CA VAL A 579 6.16 10.11 28.27
C VAL A 579 7.59 9.92 27.76
N LEU A 580 8.26 8.87 28.24
CA LEU A 580 9.55 8.46 27.72
C LEU A 580 9.42 7.13 26.98
N ILE A 581 10.16 7.01 25.86
CA ILE A 581 10.23 5.78 25.09
C ILE A 581 11.70 5.45 24.79
N GLY A 582 12.14 4.21 25.10
CA GLY A 582 13.55 3.83 24.96
C GLY A 582 13.90 2.46 25.57
N LEU A 583 15.19 2.23 25.76
CA LEU A 583 15.70 1.01 26.38
C LEU A 583 15.62 1.08 27.91
N PRO A 584 15.21 0.02 28.62
CA PRO A 584 15.29 -0.04 30.08
C PRO A 584 16.65 0.35 30.66
N SER A 585 17.74 -0.14 30.07
CA SER A 585 19.12 0.17 30.46
C SER A 585 19.52 1.64 30.31
N HIS A 586 18.70 2.46 29.65
CA HIS A 586 18.88 3.90 29.53
C HIS A 586 17.87 4.69 30.36
N LEU A 587 16.61 4.25 30.36
CA LEU A 587 15.51 4.94 31.04
C LEU A 587 15.59 4.85 32.57
N VAL A 588 15.97 3.68 33.10
CA VAL A 588 16.06 3.46 34.57
C VAL A 588 17.15 4.31 35.21
N PRO A 589 18.42 4.30 34.74
CA PRO A 589 19.47 5.17 35.28
C PRO A 589 19.16 6.66 35.13
N LEU A 590 18.52 7.08 34.02
CA LEU A 590 18.09 8.46 33.83
C LEU A 590 17.18 8.94 34.97
N LEU A 591 16.17 8.14 35.31
CA LEU A 591 15.21 8.46 36.36
C LEU A 591 15.80 8.28 37.77
N GLU A 592 16.73 7.35 37.96
CA GLU A 592 17.43 7.15 39.20
C GLU A 592 18.29 8.35 39.55
N SER A 593 19.14 8.81 38.64
CA SER A 593 20.04 9.95 38.83
C SER A 593 19.29 11.30 38.93
N ASN A 594 18.14 11.44 38.29
CA ASN A 594 17.40 12.71 38.22
C ASN A 594 16.04 12.67 38.92
N ARG A 595 15.90 11.79 39.88
CA ARG A 595 14.63 11.46 40.58
C ARG A 595 13.92 12.71 41.13
N THR A 596 14.65 13.59 41.78
CA THR A 596 14.11 14.81 42.41
C THR A 596 13.56 15.79 41.33
N GLN A 597 14.29 15.96 40.25
CA GLN A 597 13.93 16.93 39.19
C GLN A 597 12.75 16.41 38.34
N LEU A 598 12.68 15.11 38.11
CA LEU A 598 11.67 14.46 37.27
C LEU A 598 10.47 13.91 38.05
N ALA A 599 10.47 14.07 39.40
CA ALA A 599 9.39 13.59 40.27
C ALA A 599 8.00 14.06 39.79
N GLY A 600 7.13 13.12 39.56
CA GLY A 600 5.74 13.37 39.11
C GLY A 600 5.55 13.97 37.72
N ARG A 601 6.63 14.23 36.98
CA ARG A 601 6.56 14.74 35.60
C ARG A 601 6.37 13.62 34.58
N ILE A 602 7.17 12.56 34.69
CA ILE A 602 7.05 11.39 33.83
C ILE A 602 5.87 10.56 34.29
N LYS A 603 4.86 10.45 33.46
CA LYS A 603 3.64 9.68 33.75
C LYS A 603 3.66 8.30 33.12
N LYS A 604 4.34 8.16 31.97
CA LYS A 604 4.33 6.91 31.21
C LYS A 604 5.72 6.59 30.67
N ILE A 605 6.05 5.31 30.67
CA ILE A 605 7.27 4.77 30.09
C ILE A 605 6.86 3.60 29.18
N PHE A 606 7.27 3.70 27.92
CA PHE A 606 7.16 2.60 26.96
C PHE A 606 8.56 2.12 26.60
N TYR A 607 8.88 0.91 26.98
CA TYR A 607 10.20 0.34 26.75
C TYR A 607 10.19 -0.69 25.62
N GLY A 608 11.33 -0.87 24.97
CA GLY A 608 11.50 -1.89 23.93
C GLY A 608 12.93 -2.36 23.82
N GLY A 609 13.15 -3.43 23.07
CA GLY A 609 14.47 -3.96 22.78
C GLY A 609 15.18 -4.70 23.90
N GLU A 610 14.79 -4.48 25.14
CA GLU A 610 15.30 -5.17 26.34
C GLU A 610 14.11 -5.52 27.24
N ARG A 611 14.30 -6.50 28.10
CA ARG A 611 13.30 -6.87 29.09
C ARG A 611 13.36 -5.92 30.29
N MET A 612 12.21 -5.50 30.81
CA MET A 612 12.08 -4.81 32.10
C MET A 612 12.05 -5.83 33.21
N THR A 613 12.94 -5.72 34.23
CA THR A 613 12.92 -6.58 35.39
C THR A 613 11.83 -6.16 36.40
N ARG A 614 11.52 -7.01 37.37
CA ARG A 614 10.54 -6.69 38.43
C ARG A 614 11.02 -5.54 39.32
N ALA A 615 12.30 -5.52 39.66
CA ALA A 615 12.89 -4.44 40.44
C ALA A 615 12.84 -3.11 39.70
N GLN A 616 13.21 -3.10 38.41
CA GLN A 616 13.09 -1.91 37.55
C GLN A 616 11.65 -1.42 37.45
N TYR A 617 10.70 -2.33 37.24
CA TYR A 617 9.29 -2.00 37.19
C TYR A 617 8.80 -1.38 38.52
N ARG A 618 9.12 -1.99 39.66
CA ARG A 618 8.80 -1.44 40.98
C ARG A 618 9.44 -0.09 41.21
N PHE A 619 10.72 0.04 40.93
CA PHE A 619 11.42 1.30 41.07
C PHE A 619 10.70 2.43 40.30
N LEU A 620 10.33 2.18 39.02
CA LEU A 620 9.64 3.16 38.19
C LEU A 620 8.22 3.48 38.70
N THR A 621 7.48 2.48 39.13
CA THR A 621 6.08 2.66 39.59
C THR A 621 5.95 3.18 41.00
N GLU A 622 6.76 2.63 41.97
CA GLU A 622 6.64 2.94 43.37
C GLU A 622 7.55 4.12 43.78
N SER A 623 8.79 4.13 43.29
CA SER A 623 9.77 5.16 43.67
C SER A 623 9.72 6.41 42.80
N CYS A 624 9.43 6.27 41.51
CA CYS A 624 9.32 7.41 40.57
C CYS A 624 7.87 7.83 40.31
N ASN A 625 6.88 7.10 40.81
CA ASN A 625 5.44 7.36 40.62
C ASN A 625 5.00 7.43 39.16
N VAL A 626 5.58 6.56 38.30
CA VAL A 626 5.19 6.41 36.90
C VAL A 626 3.94 5.55 36.82
N SER A 627 2.85 6.08 36.27
CA SER A 627 1.56 5.41 36.28
C SER A 627 1.42 4.29 35.25
N VAL A 628 2.21 4.35 34.18
CA VAL A 628 2.19 3.35 33.09
C VAL A 628 3.62 2.97 32.73
N VAL A 629 3.96 1.71 32.91
CA VAL A 629 5.24 1.13 32.46
C VAL A 629 4.92 -0.13 31.66
N ARG A 630 5.15 -0.10 30.35
CA ARG A 630 4.77 -1.20 29.43
C ARG A 630 5.75 -1.35 28.29
N SER A 631 5.77 -2.53 27.68
CA SER A 631 6.44 -2.73 26.39
C SER A 631 5.79 -1.84 25.33
N ALA A 632 6.61 -1.10 24.60
CA ALA A 632 6.15 -0.25 23.52
C ALA A 632 5.59 -1.10 22.38
N VAL A 633 6.41 -2.02 21.90
CA VAL A 633 6.09 -3.00 20.85
C VAL A 633 7.09 -4.15 21.01
N TYR A 634 6.62 -5.38 20.97
CA TYR A 634 7.48 -6.51 20.72
C TYR A 634 7.67 -6.67 19.23
N GLY A 635 8.90 -6.68 18.77
CA GLY A 635 9.23 -6.72 17.35
C GLY A 635 10.71 -6.88 17.06
N SER A 636 11.04 -7.13 15.82
CA SER A 636 12.40 -7.15 15.30
C SER A 636 12.49 -6.37 13.98
N ASN A 637 13.70 -6.00 13.58
CA ASN A 637 13.89 -5.40 12.26
C ASN A 637 13.50 -6.38 11.13
N ASP A 638 13.71 -7.69 11.38
CA ASP A 638 13.48 -8.72 10.36
C ASP A 638 11.99 -9.00 10.14
N ALA A 639 11.24 -9.24 11.22
CA ALA A 639 9.81 -9.56 11.15
C ALA A 639 8.88 -8.34 11.28
N GLY A 640 9.42 -7.20 11.70
CA GLY A 640 8.63 -6.01 12.03
C GLY A 640 7.96 -6.09 13.40
N PRO A 641 6.90 -5.31 13.65
CA PRO A 641 6.09 -5.36 14.86
C PRO A 641 5.30 -6.67 14.94
N MET A 642 5.30 -7.32 16.11
CA MET A 642 4.68 -8.63 16.30
C MET A 642 3.69 -8.67 17.45
N GLY A 643 3.93 -7.91 18.50
CA GLY A 643 3.09 -7.93 19.68
C GLY A 643 3.00 -6.61 20.41
N TYR A 644 1.91 -6.41 21.15
CA TYR A 644 1.65 -5.23 21.98
C TYR A 644 1.13 -5.62 23.35
N GLN A 645 1.31 -4.73 24.34
CA GLN A 645 0.72 -4.92 25.66
C GLN A 645 -0.57 -4.10 25.83
N CYS A 646 -1.49 -4.64 26.61
CA CYS A 646 -2.64 -3.91 27.12
C CYS A 646 -2.49 -3.68 28.64
N PRO A 647 -3.37 -2.91 29.32
CA PRO A 647 -3.32 -2.71 30.76
C PRO A 647 -3.33 -3.97 31.63
N TYR A 648 -3.80 -5.08 31.08
CA TYR A 648 -3.92 -6.35 31.77
C TYR A 648 -2.78 -7.34 31.46
N CYS A 649 -1.91 -7.02 30.51
CA CYS A 649 -0.70 -7.80 30.26
C CYS A 649 0.33 -7.54 31.36
N LYS A 650 0.91 -8.59 31.92
CA LYS A 650 1.96 -8.53 32.95
C LYS A 650 3.25 -9.14 32.41
N GLY A 651 4.39 -8.61 32.86
CA GLY A 651 5.70 -9.15 32.53
C GLY A 651 5.94 -9.14 31.01
N THR A 652 6.17 -10.33 30.44
CA THR A 652 6.49 -10.53 29.03
C THR A 652 5.31 -11.02 28.18
N VAL A 653 4.10 -10.94 28.72
CA VAL A 653 2.87 -11.30 28.00
C VAL A 653 2.50 -10.18 27.02
N HIS A 654 2.22 -10.56 25.77
CA HIS A 654 1.80 -9.66 24.70
C HIS A 654 0.57 -10.22 23.99
N HIS A 655 -0.27 -9.35 23.47
CA HIS A 655 -1.20 -9.70 22.40
C HIS A 655 -0.46 -9.77 21.07
N LEU A 656 -0.82 -10.72 20.22
CA LEU A 656 -0.35 -10.79 18.85
C LEU A 656 -0.93 -9.62 18.04
N MET A 657 -0.14 -9.00 17.18
CA MET A 657 -0.63 -8.03 16.18
C MET A 657 -1.21 -8.78 14.99
N THR A 658 -2.44 -9.25 15.12
CA THR A 658 -3.10 -10.08 14.11
C THR A 658 -3.33 -9.39 12.78
N ASP A 659 -3.35 -8.06 12.74
CA ASP A 659 -3.37 -7.29 11.49
C ASP A 659 -2.08 -7.45 10.66
N LEU A 660 -0.96 -7.73 11.33
CA LEU A 660 0.36 -7.82 10.69
C LEU A 660 0.92 -9.24 10.63
N GLN A 661 0.59 -10.07 11.62
CA GLN A 661 1.31 -11.32 11.85
C GLN A 661 0.36 -12.47 12.12
N THR A 662 0.74 -13.65 11.67
CA THR A 662 0.34 -14.92 12.28
C THR A 662 1.52 -15.49 13.06
N LEU A 663 1.24 -16.26 14.09
CA LEU A 663 2.23 -16.88 14.96
C LEU A 663 1.94 -18.37 15.08
N GLU A 664 2.96 -19.19 14.87
CA GLU A 664 3.01 -20.58 15.24
C GLU A 664 4.02 -20.72 16.38
N ILE A 665 3.70 -21.54 17.40
CA ILE A 665 4.67 -21.94 18.42
C ILE A 665 4.93 -23.42 18.20
N VAL A 666 6.16 -23.75 17.84
CA VAL A 666 6.57 -25.12 17.50
C VAL A 666 7.55 -25.66 18.53
N ASP A 667 7.66 -26.97 18.61
CA ASP A 667 8.58 -27.65 19.53
C ASP A 667 10.03 -27.13 19.39
N MET A 668 10.83 -27.34 20.43
CA MET A 668 12.21 -26.85 20.47
C MET A 668 13.13 -27.53 19.44
N GLU A 669 12.86 -28.75 19.06
CA GLU A 669 13.64 -29.57 18.14
C GLU A 669 12.89 -29.90 16.85
N GLU A 670 11.57 -30.14 16.94
CA GLU A 670 10.73 -30.54 15.83
C GLU A 670 9.87 -29.34 15.32
N ASP A 671 9.48 -29.37 14.05
CA ASP A 671 8.67 -28.30 13.43
C ASP A 671 7.15 -28.55 13.58
N ILE A 672 6.76 -29.14 14.72
CA ILE A 672 5.36 -29.44 15.07
C ILE A 672 4.82 -28.45 16.10
N PRO A 673 3.55 -28.03 16.00
CA PRO A 673 2.93 -27.13 16.98
C PRO A 673 2.93 -27.72 18.38
N VAL A 674 3.20 -26.89 19.39
CA VAL A 674 3.09 -27.27 20.81
C VAL A 674 1.70 -26.99 21.37
N SER A 675 1.35 -27.65 22.48
CA SER A 675 0.10 -27.42 23.21
C SER A 675 0.11 -26.04 23.90
N GLU A 676 -1.08 -25.52 24.22
CA GLU A 676 -1.22 -24.29 25.01
C GLU A 676 -0.49 -24.40 26.36
N GLY A 677 0.31 -23.40 26.68
CA GLY A 677 1.13 -23.36 27.88
C GLY A 677 2.51 -24.00 27.81
N GLU A 678 2.78 -24.78 26.75
CA GLU A 678 4.11 -25.35 26.50
C GLU A 678 5.00 -24.32 25.79
N VAL A 679 6.29 -24.34 26.14
CA VAL A 679 7.29 -23.43 25.60
C VAL A 679 7.86 -24.01 24.33
N GLY A 680 7.82 -23.21 23.25
CA GLY A 680 8.40 -23.56 21.95
C GLY A 680 9.05 -22.38 21.26
N ARG A 681 9.54 -22.63 20.03
CA ARG A 681 10.12 -21.62 19.15
C ARG A 681 9.01 -20.81 18.49
N LEU A 682 9.21 -19.49 18.41
CA LEU A 682 8.25 -18.58 17.81
C LEU A 682 8.51 -18.44 16.30
N ILE A 683 7.52 -18.77 15.50
CA ILE A 683 7.56 -18.72 14.05
C ILE A 683 6.51 -17.73 13.57
N PHE A 684 6.94 -16.66 12.90
CA PHE A 684 6.07 -15.60 12.44
C PHE A 684 5.89 -15.62 10.92
N THR A 685 4.67 -15.35 10.47
CA THR A 685 4.37 -15.06 9.08
C THR A 685 3.78 -13.67 9.00
N SER A 686 4.41 -12.80 8.20
CA SER A 686 3.95 -11.42 8.03
C SER A 686 2.88 -11.32 6.94
N ARG A 687 1.79 -10.64 7.23
CA ARG A 687 0.71 -10.32 6.27
C ARG A 687 0.96 -9.00 5.53
N ALA A 688 1.78 -8.13 6.12
CA ALA A 688 2.00 -6.77 5.64
C ALA A 688 3.36 -6.60 4.94
N ARG A 689 4.10 -7.68 4.70
CA ARG A 689 5.44 -7.60 4.14
C ARG A 689 5.56 -8.41 2.86
N GLN A 690 5.81 -7.70 1.76
CA GLN A 690 5.94 -8.29 0.42
C GLN A 690 7.40 -8.37 -0.04
N TYR A 691 8.28 -7.48 0.46
CA TYR A 691 9.65 -7.35 0.00
C TYR A 691 10.69 -7.27 1.13
N PRO A 692 11.33 -8.40 1.51
CA PRO A 692 11.02 -9.77 1.11
C PRO A 692 9.77 -10.29 1.81
N GLU A 693 9.09 -11.24 1.20
CA GLU A 693 8.05 -12.00 1.85
C GLU A 693 8.60 -12.74 3.06
N VAL A 694 7.88 -12.64 4.20
CA VAL A 694 8.26 -13.26 5.46
C VAL A 694 7.21 -14.30 5.83
N THR A 695 7.43 -15.53 5.41
CA THR A 695 6.56 -16.68 5.66
C THR A 695 7.27 -17.67 6.54
N ARG A 696 6.64 -18.07 7.67
CA ARG A 696 7.16 -19.01 8.67
C ARG A 696 8.60 -18.70 9.12
N TYR A 697 8.87 -17.44 9.47
CA TYR A 697 10.21 -16.99 9.86
C TYR A 697 10.50 -17.25 11.34
N GLU A 698 11.60 -17.97 11.61
CA GLU A 698 12.13 -18.20 12.95
C GLU A 698 13.03 -17.04 13.39
N ILE A 699 12.54 -16.22 14.32
CA ILE A 699 13.29 -15.05 14.80
C ILE A 699 14.33 -15.39 15.88
N GLY A 700 14.29 -16.61 16.43
CA GLY A 700 15.17 -17.09 17.49
C GLY A 700 14.69 -16.76 18.90
N ASP A 701 13.44 -16.31 19.08
CA ASP A 701 12.79 -16.15 20.39
C ASP A 701 11.95 -17.40 20.73
N THR A 702 11.73 -17.64 22.01
CA THR A 702 10.93 -18.73 22.54
C THR A 702 9.79 -18.17 23.38
N GLY A 703 8.70 -18.91 23.46
CA GLY A 703 7.53 -18.47 24.20
C GLY A 703 6.45 -19.55 24.27
N ARG A 704 5.31 -19.19 24.80
CA ARG A 704 4.14 -20.07 24.92
C ARG A 704 2.84 -19.31 24.74
N TRP A 705 1.83 -20.00 24.30
CA TRP A 705 0.48 -19.45 24.26
C TRP A 705 -0.10 -19.25 25.64
N ILE A 706 -0.80 -18.12 25.84
CA ILE A 706 -1.56 -17.81 27.05
C ILE A 706 -3.05 -17.90 26.73
N GLY A 707 -3.70 -18.92 27.27
CA GLY A 707 -5.11 -19.15 27.05
C GLY A 707 -6.05 -18.17 27.72
N GLY A 708 -7.33 -18.37 27.43
CA GLY A 708 -8.42 -17.61 27.99
C GLY A 708 -8.54 -16.18 27.44
N LYS A 709 -9.67 -15.54 27.72
CA LYS A 709 -9.96 -14.15 27.28
C LYS A 709 -9.19 -13.14 28.12
N CYS A 710 -8.65 -12.12 27.50
CA CYS A 710 -8.08 -10.99 28.22
C CYS A 710 -9.18 -10.08 28.77
N ALA A 711 -9.00 -9.57 29.98
CA ALA A 711 -9.93 -8.62 30.59
C ALA A 711 -10.02 -7.28 29.84
N CYS A 712 -9.12 -7.01 28.87
CA CYS A 712 -9.21 -5.85 28.00
C CYS A 712 -10.32 -5.97 26.94
N GLY A 713 -10.92 -7.15 26.76
CA GLY A 713 -11.97 -7.42 25.79
C GLY A 713 -11.48 -7.66 24.35
N ARG A 714 -10.16 -7.58 24.08
CA ARG A 714 -9.58 -7.86 22.78
C ARG A 714 -9.55 -9.35 22.49
N LEU A 715 -9.76 -9.71 21.25
CA LEU A 715 -9.75 -11.11 20.80
C LEU A 715 -8.38 -11.57 20.28
N ASP A 716 -7.44 -10.64 20.08
CA ASP A 716 -6.08 -11.00 19.70
C ASP A 716 -5.47 -12.01 20.68
N PRO A 717 -4.94 -13.14 20.21
CA PRO A 717 -4.33 -14.14 21.07
C PRO A 717 -3.18 -13.56 21.89
N ARG A 718 -2.91 -14.18 23.01
CA ARG A 718 -1.81 -13.77 23.88
C ARG A 718 -0.74 -14.83 23.93
N PHE A 719 0.49 -14.36 23.95
CA PHE A 719 1.66 -15.20 24.14
C PHE A 719 2.61 -14.57 25.15
N GLU A 720 3.39 -15.39 25.79
CA GLU A 720 4.43 -14.98 26.73
C GLU A 720 5.80 -15.28 26.16
N LEU A 721 6.70 -14.30 26.22
CA LEU A 721 8.09 -14.49 25.82
C LEU A 721 8.88 -15.15 26.96
N SER A 722 9.48 -16.31 26.67
CA SER A 722 10.29 -17.07 27.62
C SER A 722 11.77 -16.76 27.51
N GLY A 723 12.30 -16.49 26.28
CA GLY A 723 13.71 -16.21 26.08
C GLY A 723 14.14 -16.21 24.63
N ARG A 724 15.45 -16.36 24.45
CA ARG A 724 16.07 -16.61 23.13
C ARG A 724 16.70 -17.97 23.13
N THR A 725 16.71 -18.62 21.98
CA THR A 725 17.47 -19.86 21.76
C THR A 725 18.98 -19.68 21.98
N GLY A 726 19.49 -18.42 21.92
CA GLY A 726 20.90 -18.08 22.18
C GLY A 726 21.21 -17.52 23.58
N ASP A 727 20.25 -17.50 24.51
CA ASP A 727 20.50 -17.06 25.89
C ASP A 727 21.29 -18.10 26.72
N ALA A 728 21.38 -19.33 26.22
CA ALA A 728 22.19 -20.39 26.80
C ALA A 728 23.62 -20.32 26.23
N PHE A 729 24.61 -20.38 27.11
CA PHE A 729 26.01 -20.41 26.72
C PHE A 729 26.74 -21.47 27.57
N LYS A 730 27.86 -22.00 27.07
CA LYS A 730 28.64 -23.05 27.72
C LYS A 730 29.88 -22.46 28.37
N ALA A 731 30.07 -22.72 29.66
CA ALA A 731 31.27 -22.37 30.40
C ALA A 731 31.64 -23.47 31.43
N GLY A 732 32.88 -23.98 31.38
CA GLY A 732 33.38 -24.93 32.33
C GLY A 732 32.70 -26.32 32.33
N GLY A 733 31.96 -26.67 31.29
CA GLY A 733 31.22 -27.93 31.16
C GLY A 733 29.71 -27.76 31.01
N PRO A 734 28.99 -27.24 32.01
CA PRO A 734 27.54 -27.00 31.95
C PRO A 734 27.12 -25.88 31.00
N PHE A 735 25.82 -25.89 30.63
CA PHE A 735 25.17 -24.77 29.99
C PHE A 735 24.62 -23.82 31.05
N PHE A 736 24.91 -22.55 30.87
CA PHE A 736 24.34 -21.44 31.63
C PHE A 736 23.31 -20.68 30.80
N ASN A 737 22.31 -20.12 31.51
CA ASN A 737 21.33 -19.25 30.88
C ASN A 737 21.48 -17.84 31.48
N TYR A 738 21.76 -16.86 30.63
CA TYR A 738 21.93 -15.46 31.02
C TYR A 738 20.74 -14.93 31.80
N ARG A 739 19.51 -15.27 31.38
CA ARG A 739 18.29 -14.79 32.05
C ARG A 739 18.14 -15.31 33.46
N LYS A 740 18.65 -16.50 33.76
CA LYS A 740 18.61 -17.05 35.10
C LYS A 740 19.44 -16.17 36.05
N PHE A 741 20.59 -15.65 35.61
CA PHE A 741 21.35 -14.67 36.38
C PHE A 741 20.54 -13.40 36.65
N VAL A 742 19.95 -12.81 35.63
CA VAL A 742 19.15 -11.60 35.79
C VAL A 742 17.95 -11.80 36.71
N ASN A 743 17.23 -12.92 36.56
CA ASN A 743 16.06 -13.21 37.38
C ASN A 743 16.43 -13.42 38.86
N LEU A 744 17.50 -14.14 39.13
CA LEU A 744 17.94 -14.40 40.52
C LEU A 744 18.39 -13.11 41.24
N LEU A 745 19.04 -12.21 40.50
CA LEU A 745 19.41 -10.89 41.05
C LEU A 745 18.21 -9.97 41.26
N ASP A 746 17.24 -10.05 40.36
CA ASP A 746 15.97 -9.34 40.46
C ASP A 746 15.14 -9.83 41.66
N GLU A 747 14.99 -11.16 41.79
CA GLU A 747 14.17 -11.78 42.82
C GLU A 747 14.84 -11.75 44.21
N GLY A 748 16.16 -11.96 44.26
CA GLY A 748 16.89 -12.08 45.49
C GLY A 748 17.42 -10.78 46.10
N LEU A 749 17.66 -9.76 45.27
CA LEU A 749 18.30 -8.52 45.65
C LEU A 749 17.63 -7.24 45.13
N GLU A 750 16.51 -7.39 44.42
CA GLU A 750 15.81 -6.26 43.75
C GLU A 750 16.75 -5.38 42.91
N TYR A 751 17.72 -6.02 42.24
CA TYR A 751 18.74 -5.32 41.49
C TYR A 751 18.15 -4.70 40.22
N THR A 752 18.30 -3.38 40.08
CA THR A 752 17.74 -2.59 38.94
C THR A 752 18.74 -2.34 37.83
N GLY A 753 20.03 -2.49 38.10
CA GLY A 753 21.11 -2.17 37.17
C GLY A 753 21.30 -3.20 36.06
N PRO A 754 22.18 -2.90 35.12
CA PRO A 754 22.52 -3.82 34.03
C PRO A 754 23.35 -5.01 34.52
N VAL A 755 23.18 -6.14 33.86
CA VAL A 755 23.93 -7.38 34.05
C VAL A 755 24.67 -7.71 32.76
N GLN A 756 25.93 -8.11 32.84
CA GLN A 756 26.71 -8.60 31.72
C GLN A 756 27.58 -9.76 32.10
N VAL A 757 27.55 -10.81 31.31
CA VAL A 757 28.38 -12.01 31.53
C VAL A 757 29.61 -11.95 30.65
N HIS A 758 30.77 -12.21 31.24
CA HIS A 758 32.05 -12.38 30.55
C HIS A 758 32.57 -13.78 30.74
N VAL A 759 32.85 -14.46 29.63
CA VAL A 759 33.49 -15.78 29.64
C VAL A 759 34.91 -15.63 29.13
N ARG A 760 35.91 -15.95 29.96
CA ARG A 760 37.33 -15.85 29.65
C ARG A 760 38.02 -17.17 29.88
N GLU A 761 39.18 -17.33 29.29
CA GLU A 761 40.06 -18.44 29.51
C GLU A 761 41.40 -17.91 30.00
N GLU A 762 41.81 -18.30 31.20
CA GLU A 762 43.09 -17.95 31.83
C GLU A 762 43.90 -19.21 32.00
N GLY A 763 44.78 -19.54 31.06
CA GLY A 763 45.46 -20.80 31.01
C GLY A 763 44.50 -21.98 30.81
N ASN A 764 44.42 -22.90 31.76
CA ASN A 764 43.43 -24.01 31.71
C ASN A 764 42.14 -23.70 32.53
N THR A 765 41.96 -22.49 33.00
CA THR A 765 40.81 -22.13 33.86
C THR A 765 39.79 -21.28 33.06
N ILE A 766 38.54 -21.71 33.07
CA ILE A 766 37.43 -20.90 32.54
C ILE A 766 36.98 -19.96 33.68
N LEU A 767 37.09 -18.66 33.44
CA LEU A 767 36.60 -17.59 34.30
C LEU A 767 35.26 -17.08 33.80
N LEU A 768 34.25 -17.24 34.64
CA LEU A 768 32.92 -16.65 34.42
C LEU A 768 32.76 -15.42 35.30
N GLU A 769 32.82 -14.25 34.71
CA GLU A 769 32.63 -13.00 35.43
C GLU A 769 31.22 -12.48 35.18
N LEU A 770 30.52 -12.12 36.24
CA LEU A 770 29.26 -11.40 36.17
C LEU A 770 29.50 -9.93 36.53
N TRP A 771 29.33 -9.05 35.54
CA TRP A 771 29.49 -7.62 35.77
C TRP A 771 28.16 -6.99 36.14
N LEU A 772 28.16 -6.25 37.25
CA LEU A 772 27.05 -5.45 37.77
C LEU A 772 27.48 -4.00 37.84
N ALA A 773 26.60 -3.05 37.67
CA ALA A 773 26.92 -1.64 37.73
C ALA A 773 27.16 -1.18 39.18
N GLU A 774 28.20 -0.35 39.38
CA GLU A 774 28.41 0.37 40.63
C GLU A 774 27.27 1.36 40.90
N GLY A 775 27.14 1.80 42.15
CA GLY A 775 26.16 2.82 42.56
C GLY A 775 24.79 2.26 42.97
N HIS A 776 24.57 0.96 42.86
CA HIS A 776 23.39 0.28 43.40
C HIS A 776 23.64 -0.22 44.83
N ALA A 777 22.57 -0.33 45.64
CA ALA A 777 22.64 -0.81 47.03
C ALA A 777 22.90 -2.33 47.10
N ILE A 778 23.94 -2.82 46.42
CA ILE A 778 24.31 -4.22 46.32
C ILE A 778 25.83 -4.37 46.47
N THR A 779 26.29 -5.42 47.10
CA THR A 779 27.72 -5.78 47.11
C THR A 779 27.99 -7.00 46.26
N ALA A 780 29.21 -7.14 45.75
CA ALA A 780 29.59 -8.27 44.91
C ALA A 780 29.40 -9.61 45.66
N GLU A 781 29.74 -9.62 46.98
CA GLU A 781 29.61 -10.79 47.85
C GLU A 781 28.14 -11.20 48.05
N ALA A 782 27.22 -10.22 48.20
CA ALA A 782 25.80 -10.50 48.35
C ALA A 782 25.22 -11.11 47.04
N ALA A 783 25.59 -10.55 45.91
CA ALA A 783 25.17 -11.06 44.61
C ALA A 783 25.75 -12.47 44.35
N GLU A 784 27.02 -12.67 44.61
CA GLU A 784 27.66 -13.96 44.42
C GLU A 784 27.04 -15.04 45.32
N ARG A 785 26.73 -14.71 46.59
CA ARG A 785 26.07 -15.62 47.51
C ARG A 785 24.69 -16.05 47.00
N VAL A 786 23.81 -15.10 46.63
CA VAL A 786 22.47 -15.41 46.09
C VAL A 786 22.56 -16.30 44.85
N LEU A 787 23.49 -15.99 43.96
CA LEU A 787 23.65 -16.76 42.72
C LEU A 787 24.18 -18.19 43.00
N ARG A 788 25.14 -18.34 43.89
CA ARG A 788 25.65 -19.68 44.28
C ARG A 788 24.60 -20.53 44.97
N GLU A 789 23.79 -19.93 45.84
CA GLU A 789 22.72 -20.65 46.55
C GLU A 789 21.58 -21.11 45.63
N GLN A 790 21.27 -20.36 44.56
CA GLN A 790 20.09 -20.60 43.76
C GLN A 790 20.39 -21.04 42.33
N TYR A 791 21.66 -21.01 41.87
CA TYR A 791 22.08 -21.41 40.55
C TYR A 791 22.92 -22.67 40.59
N ALA A 792 22.26 -23.82 40.65
CA ALA A 792 22.93 -25.11 40.93
C ALA A 792 24.07 -25.43 39.96
N GLU A 793 23.98 -24.97 38.69
CA GLU A 793 25.02 -25.19 37.67
C GLU A 793 26.36 -24.51 38.01
N LEU A 794 26.37 -23.48 38.86
CA LEU A 794 27.59 -22.83 39.34
C LEU A 794 28.36 -23.76 40.31
N GLU A 795 27.67 -24.52 41.12
CA GLU A 795 28.28 -25.49 42.07
C GLU A 795 28.72 -26.76 41.34
N ILE A 796 27.89 -27.29 40.42
CA ILE A 796 28.25 -28.42 39.55
C ILE A 796 29.53 -28.14 38.78
N SER A 797 29.65 -26.91 38.24
CA SER A 797 30.85 -26.49 37.50
C SER A 797 32.08 -26.45 38.36
N LYS A 798 31.95 -26.10 39.61
CA LYS A 798 33.04 -26.06 40.59
C LYS A 798 33.51 -27.48 40.98
N GLU A 799 32.60 -28.45 41.08
CA GLU A 799 32.91 -29.84 41.40
C GLU A 799 33.45 -30.62 40.20
N ALA A 800 32.94 -30.35 39.00
CA ALA A 800 33.27 -31.05 37.76
C ALA A 800 34.58 -30.59 37.11
N ALA A 801 35.00 -29.35 37.35
CA ALA A 801 36.17 -28.77 36.70
C ALA A 801 37.10 -28.15 37.75
N LEU A 802 38.28 -28.80 37.92
CA LEU A 802 39.42 -28.18 38.63
C LEU A 802 39.85 -26.82 38.03
N ALA A 803 39.19 -26.37 36.97
CA ALA A 803 39.55 -25.24 36.14
C ALA A 803 38.35 -24.29 35.88
N PHE A 804 37.39 -24.14 36.80
CA PHE A 804 36.28 -23.16 36.69
C PHE A 804 36.26 -22.18 37.86
N LYS A 805 36.18 -20.87 37.54
CA LYS A 805 35.97 -19.80 38.53
C LYS A 805 34.78 -18.99 38.19
N PHE A 806 33.96 -18.67 39.18
CA PHE A 806 32.88 -17.71 39.08
C PHE A 806 33.13 -16.56 40.06
N GLN A 807 32.97 -15.31 39.57
CA GLN A 807 33.04 -14.11 40.40
C GLN A 807 32.06 -13.05 39.91
N VAL A 808 31.62 -12.24 40.88
CA VAL A 808 30.82 -11.04 40.59
C VAL A 808 31.72 -9.81 40.68
N CYS A 809 31.65 -8.92 39.68
CA CYS A 809 32.44 -7.69 39.65
C CYS A 809 31.50 -6.49 39.58
N LEU A 810 31.68 -5.54 40.50
CA LEU A 810 31.05 -4.22 40.37
C LEU A 810 31.94 -3.36 39.46
N VAL A 811 31.35 -2.79 38.44
CA VAL A 811 32.08 -1.99 37.43
C VAL A 811 31.33 -0.70 37.10
N PRO A 812 32.02 0.39 36.76
CA PRO A 812 31.39 1.61 36.25
C PRO A 812 30.51 1.30 34.99
N PHE A 813 29.39 1.98 34.91
CA PHE A 813 28.41 1.77 33.83
C PHE A 813 28.96 1.92 32.39
N GLU A 814 29.95 2.77 32.26
CA GLU A 814 30.65 3.04 30.99
C GLU A 814 31.47 1.85 30.48
N ARG A 815 31.83 0.93 31.39
CA ARG A 815 32.60 -0.27 31.01
C ARG A 815 31.78 -1.38 30.38
N PHE A 816 30.46 -1.31 30.47
CA PHE A 816 29.59 -2.33 29.87
C PHE A 816 29.74 -2.33 28.36
N LYS A 817 30.07 -3.48 27.79
CA LYS A 817 30.16 -3.67 26.36
C LYS A 817 28.76 -3.55 25.72
N ARG A 818 28.68 -2.73 24.72
CA ARG A 818 27.43 -2.51 23.96
C ARG A 818 27.55 -3.04 22.56
N VAL A 819 26.39 -3.42 22.01
CA VAL A 819 26.28 -3.75 20.58
C VAL A 819 26.33 -2.41 19.82
N THR A 820 27.38 -2.20 19.04
CA THR A 820 27.64 -0.93 18.33
C THR A 820 26.43 -0.49 17.50
N ALA A 821 25.77 -1.42 16.82
CA ALA A 821 24.66 -1.14 15.94
C ALA A 821 23.36 -0.72 16.66
N SER A 822 23.14 -1.09 17.92
CA SER A 822 21.87 -0.91 18.63
C SER A 822 21.98 -0.16 19.96
N GLY A 823 23.19 0.08 20.45
CA GLY A 823 23.44 0.65 21.77
C GLY A 823 23.06 -0.26 22.95
N LYS A 824 22.48 -1.45 22.70
CA LYS A 824 22.09 -2.40 23.75
C LYS A 824 23.31 -2.96 24.45
N ILE A 825 23.17 -3.20 25.76
CA ILE A 825 24.20 -3.95 26.51
C ILE A 825 24.24 -5.38 25.94
N LYS A 826 25.45 -5.85 25.64
CA LYS A 826 25.67 -7.21 25.15
C LYS A 826 25.49 -8.18 26.32
N PRO A 827 24.53 -9.13 26.32
CA PRO A 827 24.26 -9.99 27.47
C PRO A 827 25.45 -10.87 27.86
N VAL A 828 26.08 -11.47 26.88
CA VAL A 828 27.22 -12.37 27.07
C VAL A 828 28.38 -11.95 26.19
N CYS A 829 29.54 -11.76 26.76
CA CYS A 829 30.81 -11.47 26.09
C CYS A 829 31.72 -12.70 26.22
N ASP A 830 31.75 -13.52 25.19
CA ASP A 830 32.67 -14.66 25.13
C ASP A 830 34.01 -14.21 24.53
N HIS A 831 35.05 -14.21 25.33
CA HIS A 831 36.39 -13.80 24.93
C HIS A 831 37.27 -14.96 24.47
N ARG A 832 36.77 -16.19 24.50
CA ARG A 832 37.53 -17.38 24.06
C ARG A 832 37.74 -17.47 22.56
N THR A 833 36.97 -16.73 21.81
CA THR A 833 37.02 -16.64 20.32
C THR A 833 37.90 -15.53 19.79
N GLU A 834 38.49 -14.73 20.68
CA GLU A 834 39.31 -13.56 20.28
C GLU A 834 40.82 -13.88 20.13
N ILE A 835 41.19 -15.18 20.06
CA ILE A 835 42.59 -15.58 19.76
C ILE A 835 42.66 -16.08 18.32
N ALA A 836 42.91 -15.17 17.39
CA ALA A 836 43.62 -15.40 16.13
C ALA A 836 44.06 -14.03 15.55
#